data_4b051568df6f4efa135fcf7b83c382d4
#
_entry.id   4b051568df6f4efa135fcf7b83c382d4
#
_cell.length_a   1.000
_cell.length_b   1.000
_cell.length_c   1.000
_cell.angle_alpha   90.00
_cell.angle_beta   90.00
_cell.angle_gamma   90.00
#
_symmetry.space_group_name_H-M   'P 1'
#
loop_
_entity.id
_entity.type
_entity.pdbx_description
1 polymer ?
#
loop_
_entity_poly.entity_id
_entity_poly.type
_entity_poly.pdbx_seq_one_letter_code
_entity_poly.pdbx_strand_id
1 'polypeptide(L)'
;MHNEAVNVDDFVPPLREQPVSESVDCPQEFDMETEEDLFDIQSVISDSYDDVYYESDIETPIHNDDQGEDQEPLYPGASISTGAIMLLLALFVTKYNLVGDAVQQLLQILGLLLPNGHKLCSSVGSFRNFFQNLKNPLIKHHYCGYCLGAIQDPTAKICPYSKCKKSLKNNLDYFLEMPIKSQLKKLFLQKEFYSNLQGRFSHPTNGYYDIYNGKLYKSYFDFDGPLSNPDNISFTFNTDGASVFKSSNVSVWPLFMVINELPYHLRMKKENMLLAGLWFGNKKPDMGTYLQPFLDTFMELERGIDTISPDRENSFVLKAFLLCGTADLPARSILCNSVQYNGSYSCWKCLQKGETAKVGKGHTHVFPYKEDQPKEPSRSKENVMEDTQKSLDLIDAGTKTFTVNGIKGPSWLTFFPKFDIVAGIAIDYMHGTLLGVQKLLLTLWFSVIHKNRVFSFYQHVGRVDDRIQNIKPTLSITRLPRSISRELKYWKASEFRSFLLYFGAPVLNGILDEERFLHYLLFVNAIFILLKTGSTEDEVTKAEQMLFEFVRLFSELYDKCFMTLNMHQLLHMADSVRHLGPLYTHSCFSFEDKNGVLLKMIRGTQNIDNQIITGVSFLQKLPELKQSTIVHGSYLEVLCNSIENPHILKRGLKLEKDIYVLGSVKSKLLTDAEHRAVCECLGYDPALLQYQYFNRIEYHNQVIYGTCYGRMIKRDNSTVRFKSENMTKFGKVSCFVLIENTSVLAIVNELACTNYQEHVNILCVKKVDTIKAIKLQSIVECCVHVVTQDTSDTSFVCRIPNRLESD
;
A
#
# COMPACT_ATOMS: atom_id res chain seq x y z
N MET A 1 -41.64 4.26 16.21
CA MET A 1 -41.09 4.26 17.57
C MET A 1 -40.02 5.30 17.58
N HIS A 2 -40.05 6.21 18.51
CA HIS A 2 -39.47 7.55 18.44
C HIS A 2 -37.96 7.54 18.20
N ASN A 3 -37.53 8.23 17.14
CA ASN A 3 -36.17 8.72 16.96
C ASN A 3 -35.98 9.92 17.89
N GLU A 4 -35.42 9.69 19.06
CA GLU A 4 -34.80 10.76 19.81
C GLU A 4 -33.44 11.05 19.21
N ALA A 5 -33.29 12.24 18.65
CA ALA A 5 -32.00 12.75 18.19
C ALA A 5 -31.09 12.90 19.41
N VAL A 6 -30.04 12.09 19.48
CA VAL A 6 -28.96 12.21 20.47
C VAL A 6 -28.22 13.53 20.20
N ASN A 7 -28.22 14.41 21.17
CA ASN A 7 -27.58 15.71 21.11
C ASN A 7 -26.04 15.50 21.14
N VAL A 8 -25.35 15.86 20.07
CA VAL A 8 -23.90 15.63 19.87
C VAL A 8 -23.06 16.47 20.84
N ASP A 9 -23.62 17.53 21.42
CA ASP A 9 -22.92 18.44 22.33
C ASP A 9 -22.61 17.86 23.72
N ASP A 10 -23.23 16.75 24.10
CA ASP A 10 -23.02 16.08 25.40
C ASP A 10 -21.82 15.14 25.43
N PHE A 11 -21.14 14.88 24.27
CA PHE A 11 -20.03 13.93 24.15
C PHE A 11 -18.66 14.59 23.95
N VAL A 12 -18.29 15.54 24.80
CA VAL A 12 -16.90 16.01 24.89
C VAL A 12 -16.13 15.06 25.82
N PRO A 13 -15.15 14.32 25.32
CA PRO A 13 -14.38 13.40 26.16
C PRO A 13 -13.65 14.16 27.26
N PRO A 14 -13.58 13.63 28.49
CA PRO A 14 -12.86 14.26 29.59
C PRO A 14 -11.36 14.36 29.24
N LEU A 15 -10.79 15.53 29.51
CA LEU A 15 -9.36 15.80 29.37
C LEU A 15 -8.56 14.80 30.18
N ARG A 16 -7.68 14.06 29.53
CA ARG A 16 -6.74 13.14 30.16
C ARG A 16 -5.60 13.90 30.81
N GLU A 17 -5.40 13.74 32.12
CA GLU A 17 -4.11 13.87 32.73
C GLU A 17 -3.32 12.62 32.32
N GLN A 18 -2.23 12.78 31.59
CA GLN A 18 -1.25 11.71 31.41
C GLN A 18 -0.59 11.50 32.79
N PRO A 19 -0.58 10.29 33.34
CA PRO A 19 0.26 10.03 34.48
C PRO A 19 1.71 10.24 34.03
N VAL A 20 2.44 11.04 34.78
CA VAL A 20 3.90 11.12 34.68
C VAL A 20 4.41 9.73 34.97
N SER A 21 4.82 8.98 33.96
CA SER A 21 5.46 7.70 34.13
C SER A 21 6.87 7.95 34.63
N GLU A 22 7.13 7.57 35.88
CA GLU A 22 8.50 7.34 36.31
C GLU A 22 9.15 6.37 35.34
N SER A 23 10.32 6.79 34.82
CA SER A 23 11.13 6.01 33.89
C SER A 23 11.63 4.74 34.56
N VAL A 24 10.99 3.63 34.26
CA VAL A 24 11.59 2.31 34.45
C VAL A 24 12.25 1.95 33.12
N ASP A 25 13.57 1.88 33.10
CA ASP A 25 14.38 1.41 31.98
C ASP A 25 13.88 0.04 31.51
N CYS A 26 13.08 0.03 30.49
CA CYS A 26 12.74 -1.15 29.73
C CYS A 26 13.90 -1.43 28.76
N PRO A 27 14.33 -2.68 28.55
CA PRO A 27 15.32 -2.96 27.51
C PRO A 27 14.70 -2.53 26.17
N GLN A 28 15.43 -1.65 25.49
CA GLN A 28 15.14 -0.90 24.28
C GLN A 28 14.08 -1.56 23.41
N GLU A 29 12.93 -0.90 23.29
CA GLU A 29 12.05 -0.99 22.15
C GLU A 29 12.92 -0.92 20.89
N PHE A 30 12.68 -1.82 19.95
CA PHE A 30 13.25 -1.69 18.61
C PHE A 30 12.65 -0.44 17.99
N ASP A 31 13.32 0.68 18.14
CA ASP A 31 13.00 1.91 17.44
C ASP A 31 13.00 1.59 15.96
N MET A 32 11.86 1.85 15.30
CA MET A 32 11.78 1.89 13.86
C MET A 32 12.50 3.14 13.37
N GLU A 33 13.84 3.08 13.35
CA GLU A 33 14.62 4.07 12.62
C GLU A 33 14.38 3.85 11.11
N THR A 34 13.73 4.81 10.50
CA THR A 34 13.66 4.92 9.05
C THR A 34 15.05 5.25 8.53
N GLU A 35 15.69 4.33 7.83
CA GLU A 35 16.94 4.61 7.13
C GLU A 35 16.68 5.36 5.84
N GLU A 36 17.27 6.53 5.76
CA GLU A 36 17.59 7.22 4.52
C GLU A 36 19.00 6.82 4.07
N ASP A 37 19.14 6.57 2.77
CA ASP A 37 20.45 6.46 2.14
C ASP A 37 21.22 7.77 2.29
N LEU A 38 22.43 7.66 2.79
CA LEU A 38 23.44 8.71 2.95
C LEU A 38 23.60 9.56 1.68
N PHE A 39 23.27 10.83 1.76
CA PHE A 39 24.04 11.92 1.16
C PHE A 39 24.04 13.09 2.13
N ASP A 40 25.18 13.24 2.79
CA ASP A 40 25.53 14.35 3.64
C ASP A 40 25.95 15.53 2.74
N ILE A 41 25.18 16.58 2.71
CA ILE A 41 25.69 17.92 2.41
C ILE A 41 24.99 18.92 3.34
N GLN A 42 25.72 19.30 4.38
CA GLN A 42 25.46 20.54 5.11
C GLN A 42 25.64 21.73 4.17
N SER A 43 24.61 22.50 3.97
CA SER A 43 24.79 23.93 3.66
C SER A 43 23.68 24.75 4.33
N VAL A 44 24.11 25.51 5.29
CA VAL A 44 23.42 26.64 5.90
C VAL A 44 23.17 27.68 4.82
N ILE A 45 21.91 27.98 4.52
CA ILE A 45 21.51 29.32 4.04
C ILE A 45 20.11 29.60 4.55
N SER A 46 20.02 30.59 5.41
CA SER A 46 18.80 31.26 5.82
C SER A 46 18.31 32.14 4.66
N ASP A 47 17.16 31.87 4.12
CA ASP A 47 16.47 32.80 3.25
C ASP A 47 15.10 33.16 3.82
N SER A 48 14.97 34.46 3.99
CA SER A 48 13.76 35.19 4.35
C SER A 48 12.66 34.91 3.31
N TYR A 49 11.58 34.29 3.74
CA TYR A 49 10.34 34.20 2.95
C TYR A 49 9.38 35.27 3.43
N ASP A 50 9.11 36.24 2.55
CA ASP A 50 8.09 37.24 2.73
C ASP A 50 6.70 36.63 2.93
N ASP A 51 5.97 37.18 3.88
CA ASP A 51 4.62 36.83 4.27
C ASP A 51 3.65 36.91 3.09
N VAL A 52 3.07 35.79 2.69
CA VAL A 52 1.89 35.77 1.84
C VAL A 52 0.65 35.81 2.73
N TYR A 53 0.01 36.97 2.77
CA TYR A 53 -1.25 37.21 3.46
C TYR A 53 -2.35 36.28 2.94
N TYR A 54 -3.04 35.64 3.88
CA TYR A 54 -4.30 34.92 3.62
C TYR A 54 -5.46 35.91 3.79
N GLU A 55 -6.17 36.20 2.70
CA GLU A 55 -7.50 36.78 2.81
C GLU A 55 -8.52 35.67 3.08
N SER A 56 -9.30 35.87 4.14
CA SER A 56 -10.45 35.06 4.52
C SER A 56 -11.66 35.40 3.67
N ASP A 57 -12.40 34.35 3.34
CA ASP A 57 -13.83 34.39 2.96
C ASP A 57 -14.25 35.27 1.78
N ILE A 58 -14.37 34.63 0.60
CA ILE A 58 -15.49 34.90 -0.32
C ILE A 58 -15.66 33.65 -1.19
N GLU A 59 -16.80 32.98 -1.11
CA GLU A 59 -17.30 32.08 -2.16
C GLU A 59 -17.50 32.90 -3.42
N THR A 60 -16.54 32.87 -4.32
CA THR A 60 -16.76 33.36 -5.67
C THR A 60 -17.36 32.26 -6.52
N PRO A 61 -18.41 32.53 -7.30
CA PRO A 61 -19.00 31.56 -8.22
C PRO A 61 -17.95 31.12 -9.23
N ILE A 62 -17.91 29.81 -9.51
CA ILE A 62 -17.07 29.23 -10.54
C ILE A 62 -17.51 29.82 -11.89
N HIS A 63 -16.81 30.84 -12.36
CA HIS A 63 -16.89 31.27 -13.74
C HIS A 63 -16.10 30.31 -14.61
N ASN A 64 -16.79 29.70 -15.58
CA ASN A 64 -16.28 28.72 -16.56
C ASN A 64 -15.45 29.36 -17.70
N ASP A 65 -14.66 30.39 -17.46
CA ASP A 65 -14.03 31.16 -18.55
C ASP A 65 -12.50 31.12 -18.61
N ASP A 66 -11.82 30.23 -17.82
CA ASP A 66 -10.33 30.18 -17.80
C ASP A 66 -9.73 29.00 -18.60
N GLN A 67 -10.39 28.53 -19.68
CA GLN A 67 -9.80 27.50 -20.56
C GLN A 67 -8.79 28.03 -21.59
N GLY A 68 -8.46 29.32 -21.59
CA GLY A 68 -7.69 29.97 -22.68
C GLY A 68 -6.17 29.86 -22.60
N GLU A 69 -5.57 30.05 -21.43
CA GLU A 69 -4.11 30.23 -21.31
C GLU A 69 -3.31 28.92 -21.46
N ASP A 70 -3.84 27.79 -21.06
CA ASP A 70 -3.13 26.49 -21.12
C ASP A 70 -2.94 25.97 -22.55
N GLN A 71 -3.82 26.33 -23.46
CA GLN A 71 -3.81 25.93 -24.89
C GLN A 71 -2.99 26.87 -25.77
N GLU A 72 -2.60 28.04 -25.28
CA GLU A 72 -1.86 29.00 -26.07
C GLU A 72 -0.45 28.53 -26.42
N PRO A 73 0.03 28.76 -27.66
CA PRO A 73 1.39 28.42 -28.04
C PRO A 73 2.44 29.07 -27.10
N LEU A 74 3.49 28.35 -26.78
CA LEU A 74 4.59 28.84 -25.91
C LEU A 74 5.22 30.15 -26.43
N TYR A 75 5.26 30.29 -27.76
CA TYR A 75 5.63 31.52 -28.49
C TYR A 75 4.96 31.50 -29.88
N PRO A 76 4.84 32.62 -30.56
CA PRO A 76 4.21 32.63 -31.89
C PRO A 76 4.86 31.62 -32.84
N GLY A 77 4.06 30.65 -33.33
CA GLY A 77 4.50 29.57 -34.21
C GLY A 77 5.04 28.32 -33.51
N ALA A 78 5.02 28.27 -32.18
CA ALA A 78 5.38 27.07 -31.44
C ALA A 78 4.35 25.95 -31.65
N SER A 79 4.86 24.71 -31.79
CA SER A 79 4.02 23.49 -31.86
C SER A 79 3.65 22.95 -30.46
N ILE A 80 4.19 23.54 -29.39
CA ILE A 80 3.92 23.15 -28.00
C ILE A 80 3.17 24.29 -27.31
N SER A 81 2.13 23.92 -26.53
CA SER A 81 1.39 24.88 -25.72
C SER A 81 2.14 25.23 -24.43
N THR A 82 1.79 26.39 -23.85
CA THR A 82 2.31 26.81 -22.55
C THR A 82 1.97 25.82 -21.46
N GLY A 83 0.74 25.29 -21.42
CA GLY A 83 0.33 24.26 -20.46
C GLY A 83 1.16 22.97 -20.59
N ALA A 84 1.46 22.51 -21.81
CA ALA A 84 2.25 21.29 -22.01
C ALA A 84 3.70 21.44 -21.50
N ILE A 85 4.37 22.56 -21.74
CA ILE A 85 5.72 22.77 -21.22
C ILE A 85 5.73 22.94 -19.71
N MET A 86 4.76 23.66 -19.14
CA MET A 86 4.61 23.81 -17.69
C MET A 86 4.36 22.47 -17.00
N LEU A 87 3.54 21.61 -17.59
CA LEU A 87 3.32 20.23 -17.11
C LEU A 87 4.61 19.41 -17.11
N LEU A 88 5.36 19.40 -18.24
CA LEU A 88 6.63 18.68 -18.33
C LEU A 88 7.66 19.16 -17.30
N LEU A 89 7.76 20.48 -17.11
CA LEU A 89 8.65 21.06 -16.09
C LEU A 89 8.22 20.69 -14.67
N ALA A 90 6.92 20.71 -14.38
CA ALA A 90 6.42 20.33 -13.07
C ALA A 90 6.65 18.83 -12.77
N LEU A 91 6.48 17.96 -13.76
CA LEU A 91 6.83 16.54 -13.65
C LEU A 91 8.33 16.35 -13.40
N PHE A 92 9.18 17.07 -14.14
CA PHE A 92 10.63 17.02 -14.00
C PHE A 92 11.08 17.50 -12.62
N VAL A 93 10.60 18.69 -12.19
CA VAL A 93 10.88 19.28 -10.86
C VAL A 93 10.46 18.33 -9.73
N THR A 94 9.29 17.71 -9.85
CA THR A 94 8.75 16.80 -8.84
C THR A 94 9.54 15.48 -8.80
N LYS A 95 9.85 14.91 -9.95
CA LYS A 95 10.59 13.64 -10.05
C LYS A 95 12.00 13.74 -9.48
N TYR A 96 12.73 14.80 -9.84
CA TYR A 96 14.13 14.98 -9.42
C TYR A 96 14.27 15.82 -8.14
N ASN A 97 13.15 16.14 -7.51
CA ASN A 97 13.08 16.85 -6.23
C ASN A 97 13.92 18.15 -6.22
N LEU A 98 13.81 18.95 -7.31
CA LEU A 98 14.60 20.16 -7.46
C LEU A 98 14.20 21.23 -6.43
N VAL A 99 15.19 21.83 -5.77
CA VAL A 99 15.00 22.94 -4.85
C VAL A 99 14.66 24.24 -5.60
N GLY A 100 14.08 25.22 -4.91
CA GLY A 100 13.59 26.46 -5.52
C GLY A 100 14.63 27.16 -6.39
N ASP A 101 15.86 27.29 -5.92
CA ASP A 101 16.97 27.95 -6.67
C ASP A 101 17.32 27.18 -7.96
N ALA A 102 17.34 25.85 -7.90
CA ALA A 102 17.58 25.04 -9.10
C ALA A 102 16.45 25.21 -10.13
N VAL A 103 15.19 25.31 -9.67
CA VAL A 103 14.04 25.59 -10.54
C VAL A 103 14.16 27.00 -11.13
N GLN A 104 14.54 28.00 -10.32
CA GLN A 104 14.75 29.38 -10.79
C GLN A 104 15.80 29.41 -11.90
N GLN A 105 16.96 28.79 -11.68
CA GLN A 105 18.05 28.76 -12.66
C GLN A 105 17.63 27.99 -13.93
N LEU A 106 16.89 26.87 -13.78
CA LEU A 106 16.35 26.12 -14.92
C LEU A 106 15.43 26.98 -15.78
N LEU A 107 14.50 27.71 -15.17
CA LEU A 107 13.58 28.61 -15.88
C LEU A 107 14.33 29.72 -16.62
N GLN A 108 15.36 30.30 -15.98
CA GLN A 108 16.22 31.32 -16.60
C GLN A 108 16.99 30.76 -17.81
N ILE A 109 17.62 29.59 -17.66
CA ILE A 109 18.35 28.95 -18.75
C ILE A 109 17.41 28.65 -19.94
N LEU A 110 16.22 28.09 -19.68
CA LEU A 110 15.23 27.82 -20.71
C LEU A 110 14.74 29.11 -21.37
N GLY A 111 14.48 30.15 -20.59
CA GLY A 111 14.11 31.48 -21.11
C GLY A 111 15.14 32.08 -22.08
N LEU A 112 16.44 31.87 -21.83
CA LEU A 112 17.49 32.31 -22.72
C LEU A 112 17.52 31.54 -24.07
N LEU A 113 17.00 30.33 -24.10
CA LEU A 113 16.96 29.48 -25.29
C LEU A 113 15.71 29.72 -26.15
N LEU A 114 14.69 30.36 -25.60
CA LEU A 114 13.41 30.61 -26.28
C LEU A 114 13.41 31.93 -27.04
N PRO A 115 12.65 32.07 -28.13
CA PRO A 115 12.47 33.31 -28.85
C PRO A 115 11.88 34.42 -27.96
N ASN A 116 12.18 35.68 -28.28
CA ASN A 116 11.55 36.82 -27.61
C ASN A 116 10.00 36.76 -27.69
N GLY A 117 9.36 37.08 -26.58
CA GLY A 117 7.90 37.04 -26.48
C GLY A 117 7.33 35.64 -26.10
N HIS A 118 8.21 34.73 -25.64
CA HIS A 118 7.73 33.44 -25.09
C HIS A 118 6.94 33.66 -23.79
N LYS A 119 6.04 32.68 -23.49
CA LYS A 119 5.17 32.67 -22.30
C LYS A 119 5.68 31.81 -21.15
N LEU A 120 6.92 31.29 -21.24
CA LEU A 120 7.50 30.54 -20.15
C LEU A 120 7.67 31.43 -18.91
N CYS A 121 7.26 30.94 -17.74
CA CYS A 121 7.44 31.64 -16.47
C CYS A 121 8.91 31.98 -16.21
N SER A 122 9.19 33.20 -15.79
CA SER A 122 10.56 33.69 -15.52
C SER A 122 11.01 33.45 -14.07
N SER A 123 10.10 33.11 -13.17
CA SER A 123 10.40 32.91 -11.74
C SER A 123 9.68 31.71 -11.15
N VAL A 124 10.23 31.19 -10.03
CA VAL A 124 9.58 30.14 -9.24
C VAL A 124 8.21 30.57 -8.73
N GLY A 125 8.05 31.85 -8.39
CA GLY A 125 6.78 32.44 -7.96
C GLY A 125 5.72 32.33 -9.06
N SER A 126 6.03 32.83 -10.28
CA SER A 126 5.12 32.74 -11.42
C SER A 126 4.87 31.28 -11.84
N PHE A 127 5.89 30.39 -11.74
CA PHE A 127 5.72 28.96 -11.98
C PHE A 127 4.72 28.31 -11.01
N ARG A 128 4.80 28.65 -9.71
CA ARG A 128 3.85 28.18 -8.70
C ARG A 128 2.45 28.76 -8.91
N ASN A 129 2.38 30.04 -9.28
CA ASN A 129 1.11 30.72 -9.53
C ASN A 129 0.34 30.13 -10.73
N PHE A 130 1.05 29.65 -11.75
CA PHE A 130 0.43 28.95 -12.87
C PHE A 130 -0.43 27.76 -12.41
N PHE A 131 -0.01 27.05 -11.36
CA PHE A 131 -0.75 25.92 -10.78
C PHE A 131 -1.67 26.33 -9.62
N GLN A 132 -1.80 27.63 -9.30
CA GLN A 132 -2.54 28.07 -8.11
C GLN A 132 -4.05 27.84 -8.26
N ASN A 133 -4.60 28.03 -9.47
CA ASN A 133 -6.00 27.78 -9.79
C ASN A 133 -6.36 26.27 -9.76
N LEU A 134 -5.34 25.40 -9.70
CA LEU A 134 -5.51 23.97 -9.59
C LEU A 134 -5.61 23.48 -8.13
N LYS A 135 -5.40 24.34 -7.14
CA LYS A 135 -5.44 23.96 -5.73
C LYS A 135 -6.87 23.50 -5.35
N ASN A 136 -6.95 22.48 -4.56
CA ASN A 136 -8.21 22.10 -3.93
C ASN A 136 -8.55 23.14 -2.85
N PRO A 137 -9.84 23.41 -2.58
CA PRO A 137 -10.24 24.22 -1.45
C PRO A 137 -9.70 23.61 -0.15
N LEU A 138 -9.36 24.45 0.82
CA LEU A 138 -8.82 24.07 2.11
C LEU A 138 -9.65 24.68 3.22
N ILE A 139 -9.91 23.93 4.27
CA ILE A 139 -10.58 24.39 5.48
C ILE A 139 -9.59 24.20 6.64
N LYS A 140 -9.40 25.28 7.45
CA LYS A 140 -8.59 25.23 8.66
C LYS A 140 -9.49 24.94 9.85
N HIS A 141 -9.18 23.90 10.59
CA HIS A 141 -9.83 23.55 11.85
C HIS A 141 -8.89 23.87 12.99
N HIS A 142 -9.27 24.85 13.83
CA HIS A 142 -8.43 25.29 14.93
C HIS A 142 -8.63 24.41 16.18
N TYR A 143 -7.55 24.21 16.93
CA TYR A 143 -7.58 23.48 18.19
C TYR A 143 -6.61 24.08 19.22
N CYS A 144 -6.87 23.78 20.50
CA CYS A 144 -5.99 24.23 21.59
C CYS A 144 -4.72 23.38 21.64
N GLY A 145 -3.54 23.94 21.47
CA GLY A 145 -2.26 23.22 21.52
C GLY A 145 -1.94 22.56 22.87
N TYR A 146 -2.69 22.89 23.96
CA TYR A 146 -2.52 22.23 25.26
C TYR A 146 -3.39 20.99 25.40
N CYS A 147 -4.71 21.11 25.21
CA CYS A 147 -5.67 20.03 25.46
C CYS A 147 -6.15 19.34 24.19
N LEU A 148 -5.71 19.79 23.02
CA LEU A 148 -6.09 19.30 21.68
C LEU A 148 -7.60 19.42 21.37
N GLY A 149 -8.40 20.07 22.21
CA GLY A 149 -9.83 20.28 21.97
C GLY A 149 -10.10 21.29 20.87
N ALA A 150 -11.13 21.05 20.05
CA ALA A 150 -11.52 21.90 18.93
C ALA A 150 -11.87 23.32 19.37
N ILE A 151 -11.47 24.33 18.62
CA ILE A 151 -11.75 25.75 18.88
C ILE A 151 -12.60 26.28 17.72
N GLN A 152 -13.86 26.56 18.00
CA GLN A 152 -14.83 27.06 16.99
C GLN A 152 -14.57 28.55 16.64
N ASP A 153 -14.19 29.36 17.64
CA ASP A 153 -13.87 30.77 17.44
C ASP A 153 -12.34 30.98 17.48
N PRO A 154 -11.68 31.17 16.34
CA PRO A 154 -10.23 31.39 16.29
C PRO A 154 -9.78 32.69 16.94
N THR A 155 -10.71 33.61 17.26
CA THR A 155 -10.40 34.88 17.94
C THR A 155 -10.42 34.76 19.47
N ALA A 156 -10.82 33.59 19.98
CA ALA A 156 -10.89 33.33 21.43
C ALA A 156 -9.48 33.48 22.07
N LYS A 157 -9.40 34.20 23.16
CA LYS A 157 -8.14 34.44 23.88
C LYS A 157 -7.79 33.33 24.88
N ILE A 158 -8.79 32.58 25.32
CA ILE A 158 -8.70 31.55 26.37
C ILE A 158 -9.42 30.29 25.85
N CYS A 159 -8.85 29.12 26.08
CA CYS A 159 -9.48 27.85 25.77
C CYS A 159 -10.83 27.69 26.47
N PRO A 160 -11.94 27.40 25.76
CA PRO A 160 -13.27 27.32 26.32
C PRO A 160 -13.45 26.11 27.27
N TYR A 161 -12.66 25.06 27.10
CA TYR A 161 -12.77 23.84 27.90
C TYR A 161 -12.48 24.08 29.39
N SER A 162 -13.44 23.72 30.25
CA SER A 162 -13.41 24.01 31.69
C SER A 162 -12.14 23.49 32.40
N LYS A 163 -11.65 22.33 32.00
CA LYS A 163 -10.43 21.73 32.58
C LYS A 163 -9.12 22.32 32.03
N CYS A 164 -9.14 23.08 30.92
CA CYS A 164 -7.95 23.66 30.32
C CYS A 164 -7.75 25.11 30.70
N LYS A 165 -8.64 26.00 30.26
CA LYS A 165 -8.60 27.46 30.52
C LYS A 165 -7.26 28.14 30.23
N LYS A 166 -6.41 27.55 29.38
CA LYS A 166 -5.10 28.12 29.01
C LYS A 166 -5.25 29.22 27.96
N SER A 167 -4.30 30.17 27.95
CA SER A 167 -4.22 31.22 26.93
C SER A 167 -3.94 30.63 25.56
N LEU A 168 -4.71 31.05 24.55
CA LEU A 168 -4.53 30.66 23.15
C LEU A 168 -3.57 31.55 22.36
N LYS A 169 -3.04 32.63 22.95
CA LYS A 169 -2.22 33.64 22.25
C LYS A 169 -1.07 33.06 21.44
N ASN A 170 -0.42 31.94 21.90
CA ASN A 170 0.67 31.26 21.19
C ASN A 170 0.42 29.74 21.18
N ASN A 171 -0.81 29.31 21.34
CA ASN A 171 -1.19 27.91 21.50
C ASN A 171 -2.52 27.59 20.78
N LEU A 172 -2.82 28.39 19.78
CA LEU A 172 -3.90 28.10 18.83
C LEU A 172 -3.26 27.44 17.63
N ASP A 173 -3.38 26.11 17.56
CA ASP A 173 -2.87 25.31 16.45
C ASP A 173 -4.03 25.00 15.48
N TYR A 174 -3.72 24.42 14.34
CA TYR A 174 -4.73 24.01 13.37
C TYR A 174 -4.31 22.73 12.62
N PHE A 175 -5.27 22.07 12.03
CA PHE A 175 -5.09 21.05 11.01
C PHE A 175 -5.89 21.43 9.75
N LEU A 176 -5.59 20.79 8.64
CA LEU A 176 -6.18 21.09 7.35
C LEU A 176 -7.15 19.99 6.92
N GLU A 177 -8.29 20.39 6.40
CA GLU A 177 -9.22 19.54 5.65
C GLU A 177 -9.15 19.89 4.17
N MET A 178 -9.06 18.88 3.30
CA MET A 178 -9.31 18.97 1.87
C MET A 178 -10.69 18.35 1.59
N PRO A 179 -11.72 19.14 1.28
CA PRO A 179 -13.09 18.66 1.17
C PRO A 179 -13.24 17.50 0.18
N ILE A 180 -13.68 16.36 0.68
CA ILE A 180 -13.86 15.12 -0.09
C ILE A 180 -14.81 15.33 -1.28
N LYS A 181 -15.90 16.10 -1.07
CA LYS A 181 -16.88 16.38 -2.11
C LYS A 181 -16.26 17.06 -3.35
N SER A 182 -15.39 18.05 -3.12
CA SER A 182 -14.69 18.73 -4.22
C SER A 182 -13.75 17.80 -4.96
N GLN A 183 -13.03 16.94 -4.24
CA GLN A 183 -12.14 15.95 -4.85
C GLN A 183 -12.94 14.90 -5.65
N LEU A 184 -14.08 14.41 -5.12
CA LEU A 184 -14.96 13.49 -5.84
C LEU A 184 -15.50 14.09 -7.14
N LYS A 185 -16.07 15.31 -7.07
CA LYS A 185 -16.56 15.99 -8.28
C LYS A 185 -15.51 16.08 -9.37
N LYS A 186 -14.24 16.37 -9.01
CA LYS A 186 -13.13 16.41 -9.95
C LYS A 186 -12.78 15.02 -10.53
N LEU A 187 -12.78 13.97 -9.72
CA LEU A 187 -12.52 12.61 -10.20
C LEU A 187 -13.59 12.14 -11.17
N PHE A 188 -14.87 12.42 -10.88
CA PHE A 188 -15.97 12.04 -11.75
C PHE A 188 -16.00 12.81 -13.09
N LEU A 189 -15.33 13.96 -13.20
CA LEU A 189 -15.13 14.68 -14.47
C LEU A 189 -14.06 14.04 -15.37
N GLN A 190 -13.26 13.10 -14.85
CA GLN A 190 -12.27 12.40 -15.67
C GLN A 190 -12.97 11.36 -16.55
N LYS A 191 -12.56 11.30 -17.83
CA LYS A 191 -13.03 10.31 -18.78
C LYS A 191 -12.73 8.89 -18.30
N GLU A 192 -13.65 7.97 -18.52
CA GLU A 192 -13.58 6.56 -18.12
C GLU A 192 -13.59 6.32 -16.59
N PHE A 193 -13.59 7.37 -15.76
CA PHE A 193 -13.57 7.19 -14.30
C PHE A 193 -14.84 6.47 -13.81
N TYR A 194 -16.03 6.95 -14.19
CA TYR A 194 -17.30 6.31 -13.83
C TYR A 194 -17.39 4.89 -14.40
N SER A 195 -16.98 4.69 -15.64
CA SER A 195 -17.01 3.38 -16.30
C SER A 195 -16.11 2.35 -15.57
N ASN A 196 -14.97 2.79 -15.04
CA ASN A 196 -14.06 1.93 -14.25
C ASN A 196 -14.68 1.47 -12.91
N LEU A 197 -15.61 2.24 -12.32
CA LEU A 197 -16.31 1.83 -11.09
C LEU A 197 -17.27 0.65 -11.35
N GLN A 198 -17.71 0.44 -12.58
CA GLN A 198 -18.72 -0.56 -12.93
C GLN A 198 -18.14 -1.99 -12.99
N GLY A 199 -16.80 -2.15 -12.98
CA GLY A 199 -16.13 -3.45 -12.98
C GLY A 199 -16.56 -4.37 -11.84
N ARG A 200 -17.00 -3.81 -10.70
CA ARG A 200 -17.52 -4.56 -9.54
C ARG A 200 -18.73 -5.46 -9.87
N PHE A 201 -19.56 -5.12 -10.86
CA PHE A 201 -20.75 -5.90 -11.23
C PHE A 201 -20.42 -7.13 -12.09
N SER A 202 -19.26 -7.14 -12.74
CA SER A 202 -18.76 -8.26 -13.56
C SER A 202 -17.68 -9.09 -12.85
N HIS A 203 -17.46 -8.85 -11.57
CA HIS A 203 -16.41 -9.50 -10.80
C HIS A 203 -16.74 -10.97 -10.50
N PRO A 204 -15.77 -11.90 -10.56
CA PRO A 204 -16.01 -13.29 -10.21
C PRO A 204 -16.50 -13.44 -8.76
N THR A 205 -17.49 -14.34 -8.56
CA THR A 205 -18.13 -14.53 -7.24
C THR A 205 -17.71 -15.82 -6.52
N ASN A 206 -16.99 -16.70 -7.20
CA ASN A 206 -16.61 -18.03 -6.71
C ASN A 206 -15.27 -18.07 -5.96
N GLY A 207 -14.92 -17.02 -5.27
CA GLY A 207 -13.69 -16.90 -4.49
C GLY A 207 -13.44 -15.46 -4.05
N TYR A 208 -12.30 -15.24 -3.41
CA TYR A 208 -11.88 -13.92 -2.91
C TYR A 208 -10.90 -13.26 -3.88
N TYR A 209 -11.40 -12.33 -4.71
CA TYR A 209 -10.60 -11.64 -5.74
C TYR A 209 -10.28 -10.20 -5.34
N ASP A 210 -11.24 -9.52 -4.68
CA ASP A 210 -11.10 -8.15 -4.22
C ASP A 210 -12.01 -7.93 -3.00
N ILE A 211 -12.03 -6.73 -2.45
CA ILE A 211 -12.87 -6.32 -1.31
C ILE A 211 -14.36 -6.61 -1.54
N TYR A 212 -14.83 -6.59 -2.80
CA TYR A 212 -16.24 -6.90 -3.17
C TYR A 212 -16.69 -8.31 -2.80
N ASN A 213 -15.77 -9.26 -2.73
CA ASN A 213 -16.08 -10.63 -2.36
C ASN A 213 -16.18 -10.82 -0.84
N GLY A 214 -15.75 -9.83 -0.05
CA GLY A 214 -15.82 -9.85 1.40
C GLY A 214 -17.25 -9.71 1.94
N LYS A 215 -17.54 -10.37 3.06
CA LYS A 215 -18.87 -10.33 3.72
C LYS A 215 -19.29 -8.90 4.07
N LEU A 216 -18.35 -8.04 4.46
CA LEU A 216 -18.66 -6.66 4.82
C LEU A 216 -19.16 -5.87 3.60
N TYR A 217 -18.49 -5.96 2.43
CA TYR A 217 -18.96 -5.31 1.22
C TYR A 217 -20.32 -5.88 0.77
N LYS A 218 -20.48 -7.21 0.80
CA LYS A 218 -21.75 -7.88 0.46
C LYS A 218 -22.91 -7.42 1.33
N SER A 219 -22.69 -7.16 2.61
CA SER A 219 -23.76 -6.65 3.49
C SER A 219 -24.28 -5.26 3.10
N TYR A 220 -23.49 -4.48 2.33
CA TYR A 220 -23.92 -3.20 1.74
C TYR A 220 -24.44 -3.35 0.30
N PHE A 221 -24.21 -4.48 -0.34
CA PHE A 221 -24.56 -4.72 -1.74
C PHE A 221 -25.81 -5.59 -1.87
N ASP A 222 -25.93 -6.67 -1.10
CA ASP A 222 -27.01 -7.65 -1.21
C ASP A 222 -28.34 -7.04 -0.73
N PHE A 223 -29.47 -7.61 -1.18
CA PHE A 223 -30.83 -7.21 -0.79
C PHE A 223 -31.16 -5.72 -1.02
N ASP A 224 -30.81 -5.20 -2.18
CA ASP A 224 -30.98 -3.77 -2.54
C ASP A 224 -30.23 -2.82 -1.58
N GLY A 225 -29.12 -3.29 -1.05
CA GLY A 225 -28.23 -2.50 -0.21
C GLY A 225 -27.69 -1.26 -0.97
N PRO A 226 -27.16 -0.26 -0.25
CA PRO A 226 -26.79 1.01 -0.87
C PRO A 226 -25.70 0.89 -1.94
N LEU A 227 -24.83 -0.14 -1.92
CA LEU A 227 -23.80 -0.35 -2.93
C LEU A 227 -24.27 -1.17 -4.15
N SER A 228 -25.52 -1.68 -4.17
CA SER A 228 -26.13 -2.26 -5.36
C SER A 228 -26.42 -1.20 -6.43
N ASN A 229 -26.62 0.05 -6.03
CA ASN A 229 -26.78 1.17 -6.96
C ASN A 229 -25.41 1.48 -7.63
N PRO A 230 -25.33 1.50 -8.99
CA PRO A 230 -24.10 1.78 -9.72
C PRO A 230 -23.48 3.15 -9.45
N ASP A 231 -24.29 4.10 -9.00
CA ASP A 231 -23.85 5.48 -8.70
C ASP A 231 -23.19 5.62 -7.32
N ASN A 232 -23.37 4.64 -6.43
CA ASN A 232 -22.85 4.72 -5.07
C ASN A 232 -21.46 4.11 -4.93
N ILE A 233 -20.68 4.66 -4.00
CA ILE A 233 -19.29 4.24 -3.72
C ILE A 233 -19.04 4.02 -2.24
N SER A 234 -17.95 3.33 -1.94
CA SER A 234 -17.44 3.17 -0.58
C SER A 234 -15.95 3.49 -0.47
N PHE A 235 -15.51 3.80 0.75
CA PHE A 235 -14.11 4.14 1.01
C PHE A 235 -13.44 3.15 1.95
N THR A 236 -12.17 2.88 1.63
CA THR A 236 -11.17 2.44 2.62
C THR A 236 -10.35 3.65 3.04
N PHE A 237 -10.16 3.86 4.35
CA PHE A 237 -9.34 4.95 4.88
C PHE A 237 -8.10 4.43 5.60
N ASN A 238 -7.08 5.28 5.68
CA ASN A 238 -5.88 5.09 6.48
C ASN A 238 -5.48 6.41 7.13
N THR A 239 -5.02 6.34 8.36
CA THR A 239 -4.30 7.43 9.02
C THR A 239 -3.20 6.84 9.89
N ASP A 240 -2.01 7.39 9.76
CA ASP A 240 -0.84 7.00 10.53
C ASP A 240 0.14 8.18 10.63
N GLY A 241 0.96 8.17 11.69
CA GLY A 241 1.91 9.24 11.96
C GLY A 241 3.25 9.02 11.29
N ALA A 242 3.66 9.94 10.41
CA ALA A 242 4.98 9.94 9.81
C ALA A 242 5.85 11.06 10.39
N SER A 243 7.05 10.73 10.88
CA SER A 243 8.02 11.71 11.34
C SER A 243 8.59 12.52 10.17
N VAL A 244 8.56 13.87 10.30
CA VAL A 244 9.04 14.75 9.22
C VAL A 244 10.55 14.86 9.20
N PHE A 245 11.18 14.99 10.37
CA PHE A 245 12.62 15.16 10.52
C PHE A 245 13.17 14.21 11.59
N LYS A 246 14.38 13.69 11.39
CA LYS A 246 15.06 12.83 12.36
C LYS A 246 15.38 13.53 13.70
N SER A 247 15.57 14.84 13.68
CA SER A 247 15.99 15.64 14.83
C SER A 247 14.86 16.38 15.55
N SER A 248 13.61 16.19 15.14
CA SER A 248 12.46 16.88 15.74
C SER A 248 11.29 15.94 15.97
N ASN A 249 10.45 16.29 16.94
CA ASN A 249 9.21 15.54 17.24
C ASN A 249 8.05 15.91 16.29
N VAL A 250 8.29 16.70 15.23
CA VAL A 250 7.25 17.08 14.29
C VAL A 250 6.84 15.87 13.46
N SER A 251 5.56 15.56 13.49
CA SER A 251 4.95 14.49 12.70
C SER A 251 3.77 15.01 11.90
N VAL A 252 3.50 14.36 10.78
CA VAL A 252 2.28 14.55 10.00
C VAL A 252 1.39 13.33 10.14
N TRP A 253 0.07 13.54 10.21
CA TRP A 253 -0.94 12.50 10.26
C TRP A 253 -1.95 12.74 9.14
N PRO A 254 -1.70 12.25 7.93
CA PRO A 254 -2.64 12.37 6.85
C PRO A 254 -3.84 11.43 7.06
N LEU A 255 -5.02 11.85 6.63
CA LEU A 255 -6.19 11.01 6.49
C LEU A 255 -6.39 10.73 5.00
N PHE A 256 -5.99 9.54 4.57
CA PHE A 256 -6.18 9.10 3.19
C PHE A 256 -7.48 8.34 3.02
N MET A 257 -8.06 8.44 1.82
CA MET A 257 -9.22 7.65 1.41
C MET A 257 -9.04 7.13 -0.01
N VAL A 258 -9.42 5.89 -0.25
CA VAL A 258 -9.44 5.26 -1.57
C VAL A 258 -10.83 4.72 -1.87
N ILE A 259 -11.26 4.84 -3.14
CA ILE A 259 -12.58 4.38 -3.58
C ILE A 259 -12.50 2.88 -3.88
N ASN A 260 -13.26 2.09 -3.13
CA ASN A 260 -13.20 0.64 -3.23
C ASN A 260 -13.65 0.09 -4.59
N GLU A 261 -14.59 0.76 -5.25
CA GLU A 261 -15.19 0.33 -6.52
C GLU A 261 -14.25 0.47 -7.73
N LEU A 262 -13.15 1.22 -7.60
CA LEU A 262 -12.10 1.21 -8.62
C LEU A 262 -11.37 -0.14 -8.64
N PRO A 263 -10.98 -0.66 -9.83
CA PRO A 263 -10.05 -1.78 -9.92
C PRO A 263 -8.79 -1.51 -9.07
N TYR A 264 -8.27 -2.53 -8.39
CA TYR A 264 -7.19 -2.36 -7.41
C TYR A 264 -5.99 -1.54 -7.94
N HIS A 265 -5.54 -1.80 -9.18
CA HIS A 265 -4.42 -1.10 -9.80
C HIS A 265 -4.69 0.40 -10.09
N LEU A 266 -5.97 0.81 -10.20
CA LEU A 266 -6.37 2.22 -10.28
C LEU A 266 -6.63 2.78 -8.89
N ARG A 267 -7.25 1.99 -8.00
CA ARG A 267 -7.56 2.36 -6.61
C ARG A 267 -6.33 2.83 -5.86
N MET A 268 -5.20 2.12 -6.01
CA MET A 268 -3.97 2.39 -5.28
C MET A 268 -3.00 3.35 -6.00
N LYS A 269 -3.39 3.91 -7.15
CA LYS A 269 -2.62 4.99 -7.77
C LYS A 269 -2.62 6.24 -6.91
N LYS A 270 -1.45 6.89 -6.85
CA LYS A 270 -1.21 8.07 -5.99
C LYS A 270 -2.14 9.24 -6.30
N GLU A 271 -2.52 9.42 -7.57
CA GLU A 271 -3.49 10.43 -8.03
C GLU A 271 -4.93 10.13 -7.61
N ASN A 272 -5.30 8.87 -7.41
CA ASN A 272 -6.65 8.43 -6.99
C ASN A 272 -6.80 8.30 -5.47
N MET A 273 -5.71 8.41 -4.71
CA MET A 273 -5.75 8.46 -3.26
C MET A 273 -6.11 9.88 -2.81
N LEU A 274 -7.30 10.05 -2.25
CA LEU A 274 -7.75 11.33 -1.70
C LEU A 274 -7.02 11.62 -0.40
N LEU A 275 -6.56 12.85 -0.22
CA LEU A 275 -6.11 13.37 1.08
C LEU A 275 -7.29 14.15 1.66
N ALA A 276 -7.98 13.58 2.65
CA ALA A 276 -9.12 14.22 3.30
C ALA A 276 -8.69 15.21 4.39
N GLY A 277 -7.67 14.85 5.15
CA GLY A 277 -7.16 15.66 6.25
C GLY A 277 -5.66 15.57 6.40
N LEU A 278 -5.06 16.61 7.00
CA LEU A 278 -3.66 16.67 7.35
C LEU A 278 -3.49 17.32 8.72
N TRP A 279 -3.24 16.51 9.75
CA TRP A 279 -2.79 17.00 11.05
C TRP A 279 -1.27 17.06 11.05
N PHE A 280 -0.69 18.10 11.66
CA PHE A 280 0.76 18.25 11.75
C PHE A 280 1.14 18.96 13.05
N GLY A 281 2.30 18.63 13.59
CA GLY A 281 2.80 19.22 14.84
C GLY A 281 3.59 18.25 15.70
N ASN A 282 3.92 18.71 16.91
CA ASN A 282 4.71 17.96 17.88
C ASN A 282 3.90 16.94 18.70
N LYS A 283 2.59 16.95 18.58
CA LYS A 283 1.67 16.05 19.31
C LYS A 283 0.87 15.20 18.34
N LYS A 284 0.62 13.96 18.72
CA LYS A 284 -0.32 13.08 18.02
C LYS A 284 -1.73 13.70 18.06
N PRO A 285 -2.56 13.49 17.02
CA PRO A 285 -3.92 14.02 17.00
C PRO A 285 -4.77 13.44 18.13
N ASP A 286 -5.64 14.28 18.68
CA ASP A 286 -6.87 13.79 19.35
C ASP A 286 -7.85 13.40 18.25
N MET A 287 -8.23 12.12 18.19
CA MET A 287 -9.09 11.64 17.10
C MET A 287 -10.52 12.18 17.20
N GLY A 288 -10.97 12.63 18.39
CA GLY A 288 -12.22 13.35 18.53
C GLY A 288 -12.19 14.66 17.76
N THR A 289 -11.19 15.47 18.02
CA THR A 289 -10.98 16.74 17.33
C THR A 289 -10.70 16.57 15.83
N TYR A 290 -9.90 15.57 15.48
CA TYR A 290 -9.47 15.38 14.09
C TYR A 290 -10.57 14.80 13.19
N LEU A 291 -11.37 13.83 13.67
CA LEU A 291 -12.40 13.16 12.87
C LEU A 291 -13.75 13.87 12.85
N GLN A 292 -14.01 14.77 13.80
CA GLN A 292 -15.29 15.46 13.92
C GLN A 292 -15.76 16.17 12.64
N PRO A 293 -14.93 16.95 11.92
CA PRO A 293 -15.38 17.63 10.68
C PRO A 293 -15.79 16.67 9.58
N PHE A 294 -15.18 15.48 9.54
CA PHE A 294 -15.49 14.49 8.53
C PHE A 294 -16.82 13.77 8.76
N LEU A 295 -17.30 13.74 10.00
CA LEU A 295 -18.60 13.15 10.31
C LEU A 295 -19.72 13.87 9.55
N ASP A 296 -19.76 15.21 9.58
CA ASP A 296 -20.76 16.00 8.87
C ASP A 296 -20.67 15.79 7.36
N THR A 297 -19.45 15.73 6.82
CA THR A 297 -19.20 15.41 5.40
C THR A 297 -19.78 14.03 5.04
N PHE A 298 -19.58 12.99 5.85
CA PHE A 298 -20.12 11.65 5.58
C PHE A 298 -21.62 11.54 5.75
N MET A 299 -22.22 12.29 6.69
CA MET A 299 -23.69 12.40 6.80
C MET A 299 -24.30 13.03 5.55
N GLU A 300 -23.64 14.02 4.95
CA GLU A 300 -24.07 14.61 3.70
C GLU A 300 -23.88 13.67 2.51
N LEU A 301 -22.74 12.98 2.41
CA LEU A 301 -22.46 11.98 1.38
C LEU A 301 -23.44 10.78 1.43
N GLU A 302 -23.92 10.39 2.61
CA GLU A 302 -24.96 9.37 2.73
C GLU A 302 -26.31 9.85 2.18
N ARG A 303 -26.66 11.12 2.38
CA ARG A 303 -27.87 11.72 1.78
C ARG A 303 -27.76 11.81 0.26
N GLY A 304 -26.55 12.08 -0.24
CA GLY A 304 -26.22 12.16 -1.66
C GLY A 304 -25.86 13.56 -2.11
N ILE A 305 -25.00 13.62 -3.12
CA ILE A 305 -24.56 14.85 -3.77
C ILE A 305 -24.78 14.77 -5.27
N ASP A 306 -25.26 15.87 -5.88
CA ASP A 306 -25.40 15.97 -7.32
C ASP A 306 -24.02 15.92 -8.00
N THR A 307 -23.91 15.03 -8.96
CA THR A 307 -22.65 14.73 -9.65
C THR A 307 -22.89 14.58 -11.14
N ILE A 308 -21.89 14.92 -11.94
CA ILE A 308 -21.87 14.74 -13.39
C ILE A 308 -20.62 13.95 -13.79
N SER A 309 -20.70 13.23 -14.90
CA SER A 309 -19.57 12.49 -15.48
C SER A 309 -19.63 12.54 -17.00
N PRO A 310 -18.52 12.70 -17.72
CA PRO A 310 -18.46 12.59 -19.18
C PRO A 310 -18.91 11.21 -19.71
N ASP A 311 -18.85 10.17 -18.85
CA ASP A 311 -19.28 8.82 -19.19
C ASP A 311 -20.81 8.63 -19.12
N ARG A 312 -21.58 9.69 -18.75
CA ARG A 312 -23.04 9.66 -18.60
C ARG A 312 -23.70 10.89 -19.27
N GLU A 313 -24.86 10.69 -19.85
CA GLU A 313 -25.65 11.77 -20.46
C GLU A 313 -26.32 12.71 -19.44
N ASN A 314 -26.70 12.16 -18.28
CA ASN A 314 -27.42 12.88 -17.22
C ASN A 314 -26.63 12.96 -15.92
N SER A 315 -26.89 14.02 -15.15
CA SER A 315 -26.47 14.11 -13.76
C SER A 315 -27.12 13.01 -12.93
N PHE A 316 -26.45 12.64 -11.83
CA PHE A 316 -26.90 11.60 -10.91
C PHE A 316 -26.58 11.96 -9.47
N VAL A 317 -27.27 11.30 -8.53
CA VAL A 317 -27.01 11.47 -7.09
C VAL A 317 -25.99 10.42 -6.63
N LEU A 318 -24.80 10.88 -6.29
CA LEU A 318 -23.74 10.07 -5.75
C LEU A 318 -23.88 9.95 -4.23
N LYS A 319 -23.96 8.71 -3.68
CA LYS A 319 -23.82 8.46 -2.25
C LYS A 319 -22.50 7.75 -1.97
N ALA A 320 -21.91 8.05 -0.82
CA ALA A 320 -20.64 7.44 -0.43
C ALA A 320 -20.64 7.03 1.04
N PHE A 321 -20.01 5.89 1.32
CA PHE A 321 -20.00 5.24 2.64
C PHE A 321 -18.59 4.91 3.08
N LEU A 322 -18.31 5.01 4.38
CA LEU A 322 -17.08 4.50 4.96
C LEU A 322 -17.23 2.99 5.19
N LEU A 323 -16.38 2.16 4.57
CA LEU A 323 -16.49 0.71 4.65
C LEU A 323 -15.38 0.10 5.51
N CYS A 324 -14.13 0.47 5.26
CA CYS A 324 -12.96 -0.16 5.85
C CYS A 324 -11.95 0.91 6.31
N GLY A 325 -11.23 0.61 7.39
CA GLY A 325 -10.07 1.36 7.85
C GLY A 325 -8.90 0.44 8.11
N THR A 326 -7.70 0.84 7.71
CA THR A 326 -6.46 0.13 7.98
C THR A 326 -5.47 1.03 8.69
N ALA A 327 -4.78 0.50 9.70
CA ALA A 327 -3.80 1.23 10.49
C ALA A 327 -2.87 0.26 11.23
N ASP A 328 -1.70 0.72 11.64
CA ASP A 328 -0.83 -0.01 12.55
C ASP A 328 -1.46 -0.16 13.95
N LEU A 329 -0.87 -0.94 14.83
CA LEU A 329 -1.42 -1.18 16.17
C LEU A 329 -1.52 0.10 17.03
N PRO A 330 -0.49 0.98 17.08
CA PRO A 330 -0.55 2.26 17.77
C PRO A 330 -1.65 3.20 17.23
N ALA A 331 -1.75 3.41 15.92
CA ALA A 331 -2.77 4.27 15.32
C ALA A 331 -4.18 3.69 15.51
N ARG A 332 -4.36 2.37 15.36
CA ARG A 332 -5.63 1.68 15.65
C ARG A 332 -6.11 1.95 17.07
N SER A 333 -5.21 1.86 18.06
CA SER A 333 -5.58 2.13 19.47
C SER A 333 -6.12 3.54 19.67
N ILE A 334 -5.55 4.52 18.96
CA ILE A 334 -5.99 5.92 19.03
C ILE A 334 -7.33 6.09 18.31
N LEU A 335 -7.46 5.53 17.10
CA LEU A 335 -8.69 5.55 16.29
C LEU A 335 -9.88 4.93 17.02
N CYS A 336 -9.66 3.75 17.61
CA CYS A 336 -10.72 2.99 18.30
C CYS A 336 -10.90 3.40 19.76
N ASN A 337 -10.15 4.36 20.26
CA ASN A 337 -10.10 4.75 21.68
C ASN A 337 -9.97 3.53 22.63
N SER A 338 -9.02 2.67 22.34
CA SER A 338 -8.76 1.41 23.03
C SER A 338 -7.38 1.36 23.68
N VAL A 339 -7.11 0.32 24.46
CA VAL A 339 -5.78 0.08 25.03
C VAL A 339 -4.75 -0.18 23.92
N GLN A 340 -3.49 0.14 24.22
CA GLN A 340 -2.38 -0.16 23.32
C GLN A 340 -2.13 -1.68 23.22
N TYR A 341 -1.32 -2.11 22.26
CA TYR A 341 -1.00 -3.52 21.98
C TYR A 341 -0.46 -4.31 23.17
N ASN A 342 0.11 -3.63 24.15
CA ASN A 342 0.64 -4.20 25.41
C ASN A 342 -0.38 -4.17 26.56
N GLY A 343 -1.63 -3.81 26.29
CA GLY A 343 -2.71 -3.80 27.28
C GLY A 343 -3.52 -5.10 27.30
N SER A 344 -4.17 -5.39 28.43
CA SER A 344 -5.14 -6.49 28.52
C SER A 344 -6.31 -6.22 27.56
N TYR A 345 -6.81 -7.23 26.87
CA TYR A 345 -7.88 -7.14 25.87
C TYR A 345 -7.54 -6.24 24.66
N SER A 346 -6.26 -6.17 24.26
CA SER A 346 -5.85 -5.32 23.14
C SER A 346 -6.16 -5.92 21.75
N CYS A 347 -6.60 -7.19 21.66
CA CYS A 347 -7.10 -7.73 20.41
C CYS A 347 -8.39 -7.03 20.01
N TRP A 348 -8.43 -6.52 18.76
CA TRP A 348 -9.61 -5.83 18.22
C TRP A 348 -10.67 -6.79 17.66
N LYS A 349 -10.33 -8.05 17.46
CA LYS A 349 -11.22 -9.05 16.86
C LYS A 349 -11.87 -9.99 17.89
N CYS A 350 -11.27 -10.18 19.06
CA CYS A 350 -11.81 -11.06 20.10
C CYS A 350 -11.59 -10.51 21.50
N LEU A 351 -12.17 -11.18 22.51
CA LEU A 351 -12.11 -10.81 23.92
C LEU A 351 -11.03 -11.57 24.70
N GLN A 352 -9.99 -12.11 24.01
CA GLN A 352 -8.88 -12.77 24.72
C GLN A 352 -8.16 -11.79 25.62
N LYS A 353 -8.10 -12.12 26.90
CA LYS A 353 -7.30 -11.40 27.87
C LYS A 353 -5.84 -11.83 27.76
N GLY A 354 -4.94 -10.88 27.50
CA GLY A 354 -3.52 -11.13 27.52
C GLY A 354 -2.99 -11.31 28.96
N GLU A 355 -1.83 -11.94 29.07
CA GLU A 355 -1.13 -12.26 30.31
C GLU A 355 0.23 -11.58 30.37
N THR A 356 0.77 -11.40 31.57
CA THR A 356 2.13 -10.87 31.74
C THR A 356 3.11 -12.02 31.88
N ALA A 357 4.08 -12.12 30.96
CA ALA A 357 5.18 -13.09 31.02
C ALA A 357 6.48 -12.41 31.48
N LYS A 358 7.28 -13.09 32.29
CA LYS A 358 8.60 -12.61 32.72
C LYS A 358 9.61 -12.82 31.61
N VAL A 359 10.40 -11.79 31.30
CA VAL A 359 11.47 -11.83 30.30
C VAL A 359 12.74 -11.23 30.91
N GLY A 360 13.72 -12.07 31.27
CA GLY A 360 14.93 -11.60 31.91
C GLY A 360 14.61 -10.86 33.23
N LYS A 361 14.99 -9.58 33.31
CA LYS A 361 14.68 -8.69 34.44
C LYS A 361 13.35 -7.93 34.27
N GLY A 362 12.73 -7.96 33.04
CA GLY A 362 11.49 -7.25 32.70
C GLY A 362 10.30 -8.18 32.50
N HIS A 363 9.23 -7.62 31.97
CA HIS A 363 8.00 -8.33 31.67
C HIS A 363 7.52 -7.94 30.26
N THR A 364 6.85 -8.87 29.59
CA THR A 364 6.16 -8.62 28.31
C THR A 364 4.71 -9.05 28.41
N HIS A 365 3.84 -8.46 27.57
CA HIS A 365 2.45 -8.85 27.51
C HIS A 365 2.27 -9.87 26.36
N VAL A 366 1.64 -11.01 26.68
CA VAL A 366 1.51 -12.16 25.78
C VAL A 366 0.05 -12.61 25.68
N PHE A 367 -0.26 -13.29 24.57
CA PHE A 367 -1.56 -13.88 24.28
C PHE A 367 -1.36 -15.38 23.96
N PRO A 368 -1.24 -16.23 25.00
CA PRO A 368 -0.99 -17.65 24.77
C PRO A 368 -2.13 -18.32 24.02
N TYR A 369 -1.79 -19.30 23.20
CA TYR A 369 -2.78 -20.17 22.58
C TYR A 369 -3.50 -20.99 23.64
N LYS A 370 -4.82 -21.13 23.52
CA LYS A 370 -5.68 -21.89 24.43
C LYS A 370 -6.28 -23.05 23.66
N GLU A 371 -5.93 -24.30 24.02
CA GLU A 371 -6.40 -25.49 23.32
C GLU A 371 -7.90 -25.68 23.43
N ASP A 372 -8.46 -25.44 24.61
CA ASP A 372 -9.90 -25.59 24.89
C ASP A 372 -10.74 -24.55 24.15
N GLN A 373 -10.18 -23.39 23.84
CA GLN A 373 -10.85 -22.27 23.19
C GLN A 373 -9.89 -21.48 22.29
N PRO A 374 -9.51 -22.04 21.12
CA PRO A 374 -8.55 -21.39 20.21
C PRO A 374 -8.96 -20.00 19.74
N LYS A 375 -10.24 -19.78 19.55
CA LYS A 375 -10.83 -18.46 19.34
C LYS A 375 -11.70 -18.09 20.53
N GLU A 376 -11.30 -17.07 21.27
CA GLU A 376 -12.16 -16.42 22.27
C GLU A 376 -13.37 -15.78 21.58
N PRO A 377 -14.46 -15.47 22.33
CA PRO A 377 -15.63 -14.81 21.75
C PRO A 377 -15.23 -13.58 20.92
N SER A 378 -15.78 -13.51 19.72
CA SER A 378 -15.53 -12.39 18.81
C SER A 378 -16.10 -11.11 19.39
N ARG A 379 -15.41 -9.99 19.17
CA ARG A 379 -16.03 -8.68 19.40
C ARG A 379 -17.12 -8.42 18.38
N SER A 380 -18.13 -7.68 18.76
CA SER A 380 -19.14 -7.11 17.86
C SER A 380 -19.25 -5.60 18.08
N LYS A 381 -19.89 -4.90 17.15
CA LYS A 381 -20.19 -3.47 17.28
C LYS A 381 -21.01 -3.22 18.57
N GLU A 382 -21.98 -4.08 18.86
CA GLU A 382 -22.85 -3.99 20.02
C GLU A 382 -22.04 -4.12 21.33
N ASN A 383 -21.14 -5.11 21.41
CA ASN A 383 -20.27 -5.27 22.59
C ASN A 383 -19.37 -4.04 22.81
N VAL A 384 -18.82 -3.47 21.73
CA VAL A 384 -17.99 -2.25 21.83
C VAL A 384 -18.83 -1.08 22.33
N MET A 385 -20.10 -0.93 21.90
CA MET A 385 -20.99 0.13 22.39
C MET A 385 -21.34 -0.05 23.86
N GLU A 386 -21.66 -1.29 24.30
CA GLU A 386 -21.91 -1.60 25.70
C GLU A 386 -20.70 -1.32 26.61
N ASP A 387 -19.50 -1.77 26.17
CA ASP A 387 -18.26 -1.56 26.91
C ASP A 387 -17.90 -0.06 26.96
N THR A 388 -18.23 0.70 25.89
CA THR A 388 -18.09 2.15 25.85
C THR A 388 -18.98 2.81 26.91
N GLN A 389 -20.27 2.43 27.00
CA GLN A 389 -21.19 2.98 27.98
C GLN A 389 -20.71 2.68 29.40
N LYS A 390 -20.33 1.43 29.68
CA LYS A 390 -19.77 1.04 31.00
C LYS A 390 -18.52 1.84 31.35
N SER A 391 -17.66 2.13 30.35
CA SER A 391 -16.45 2.96 30.53
C SER A 391 -16.81 4.39 30.89
N LEU A 392 -17.84 4.99 30.25
CA LEU A 392 -18.34 6.32 30.58
C LEU A 392 -18.92 6.38 32.00
N ASP A 393 -19.73 5.40 32.39
CA ASP A 393 -20.30 5.30 33.74
C ASP A 393 -19.22 5.27 34.83
N LEU A 394 -18.09 4.57 34.55
CA LEU A 394 -16.92 4.54 35.46
C LEU A 394 -16.18 5.88 35.51
N ILE A 395 -16.09 6.59 34.39
CA ILE A 395 -15.52 7.95 34.34
C ILE A 395 -16.36 8.92 35.16
N ASP A 396 -17.66 8.89 34.98
CA ASP A 396 -18.61 9.77 35.71
C ASP A 396 -18.64 9.48 37.22
N ALA A 397 -18.44 8.20 37.57
CA ALA A 397 -18.28 7.80 38.99
C ALA A 397 -16.91 8.19 39.59
N GLY A 398 -16.02 8.84 38.80
CA GLY A 398 -14.69 9.27 39.23
C GLY A 398 -13.70 8.13 39.53
N THR A 399 -13.93 6.94 38.92
CA THR A 399 -13.09 5.76 39.13
C THR A 399 -11.73 5.94 38.47
N LYS A 400 -10.62 5.56 39.13
CA LYS A 400 -9.27 5.65 38.54
C LYS A 400 -9.07 4.71 37.35
N THR A 401 -9.72 3.55 37.33
CA THR A 401 -9.70 2.56 36.28
C THR A 401 -11.05 2.52 35.58
N PHE A 402 -11.10 3.05 34.37
CA PHE A 402 -12.32 3.18 33.58
C PHE A 402 -12.34 2.33 32.32
N THR A 403 -11.32 1.49 32.13
CA THR A 403 -11.21 0.65 30.92
C THR A 403 -12.03 -0.63 31.07
N VAL A 404 -12.92 -0.90 30.12
CA VAL A 404 -13.76 -2.11 30.08
C VAL A 404 -13.41 -2.92 28.83
N ASN A 405 -12.98 -4.16 28.99
CA ASN A 405 -12.55 -5.05 27.90
C ASN A 405 -11.62 -4.37 26.88
N GLY A 406 -10.74 -3.50 27.34
CA GLY A 406 -9.82 -2.74 26.52
C GLY A 406 -10.37 -1.46 25.90
N ILE A 407 -11.64 -1.13 26.08
CA ILE A 407 -12.27 0.11 25.61
C ILE A 407 -12.08 1.19 26.67
N LYS A 408 -11.67 2.40 26.26
CA LYS A 408 -11.39 3.55 27.13
C LYS A 408 -12.47 4.61 27.11
N GLY A 409 -13.44 4.46 26.20
CA GLY A 409 -14.51 5.41 25.96
C GLY A 409 -14.93 5.42 24.50
N PRO A 410 -15.80 6.36 24.08
CA PRO A 410 -16.32 6.40 22.73
C PRO A 410 -15.22 6.64 21.69
N SER A 411 -15.34 5.95 20.54
CA SER A 411 -14.62 6.28 19.33
C SER A 411 -15.51 7.08 18.40
N TRP A 412 -14.98 8.13 17.79
CA TRP A 412 -15.71 8.90 16.77
C TRP A 412 -16.13 8.07 15.57
N LEU A 413 -15.40 7.00 15.25
CA LEU A 413 -15.77 6.07 14.17
C LEU A 413 -17.14 5.40 14.37
N THR A 414 -17.65 5.29 15.61
CA THR A 414 -18.97 4.71 15.89
C THR A 414 -20.12 5.58 15.40
N PHE A 415 -19.87 6.88 15.19
CA PHE A 415 -20.89 7.85 14.75
C PHE A 415 -20.98 7.96 13.22
N PHE A 416 -19.99 7.42 12.47
CA PHE A 416 -20.05 7.43 11.01
C PHE A 416 -21.19 6.55 10.51
N PRO A 417 -21.98 7.06 9.53
CA PRO A 417 -23.15 6.35 9.03
C PRO A 417 -22.82 4.93 8.59
N LYS A 418 -23.56 3.95 9.09
CA LYS A 418 -23.47 2.52 8.77
C LYS A 418 -22.11 1.86 9.06
N PHE A 419 -21.07 2.58 9.47
CA PHE A 419 -19.75 2.01 9.73
C PHE A 419 -19.76 0.97 10.86
N ASP A 420 -19.23 -0.21 10.59
CA ASP A 420 -18.98 -1.23 11.62
C ASP A 420 -17.56 -1.10 12.12
N ILE A 421 -17.40 -0.61 13.35
CA ILE A 421 -16.07 -0.35 13.92
C ILE A 421 -15.25 -1.62 14.17
N VAL A 422 -15.89 -2.78 14.30
CA VAL A 422 -15.18 -4.06 14.53
C VAL A 422 -14.83 -4.74 13.20
N ALA A 423 -15.84 -4.94 12.34
CA ALA A 423 -15.64 -5.58 11.04
C ALA A 423 -14.85 -4.68 10.09
N GLY A 424 -15.12 -3.36 10.10
CA GLY A 424 -14.50 -2.38 9.22
C GLY A 424 -13.05 -2.03 9.54
N ILE A 425 -12.56 -2.23 10.78
CA ILE A 425 -11.12 -2.03 11.07
C ILE A 425 -10.35 -3.30 10.74
N ALA A 426 -9.53 -3.24 9.68
CA ALA A 426 -8.73 -4.35 9.20
C ALA A 426 -7.57 -4.71 10.15
N ILE A 427 -7.12 -5.95 10.08
CA ILE A 427 -5.80 -6.36 10.57
C ILE A 427 -4.81 -6.14 9.43
N ASP A 428 -3.84 -5.26 9.62
CA ASP A 428 -2.81 -5.05 8.62
C ASP A 428 -1.76 -6.16 8.67
N TYR A 429 -1.64 -6.91 7.57
CA TYR A 429 -0.67 -7.99 7.49
C TYR A 429 0.77 -7.48 7.36
N MET A 430 0.99 -6.28 6.82
CA MET A 430 2.32 -5.71 6.67
C MET A 430 2.99 -5.52 8.05
N HIS A 431 2.32 -4.86 8.99
CA HIS A 431 2.85 -4.67 10.34
C HIS A 431 2.75 -5.94 11.20
N GLY A 432 1.59 -6.61 11.22
CA GLY A 432 1.37 -7.77 12.07
C GLY A 432 2.15 -8.99 11.63
N THR A 433 2.07 -9.37 10.37
CA THR A 433 2.67 -10.59 9.83
C THR A 433 4.13 -10.41 9.45
N LEU A 434 4.46 -9.37 8.67
CA LEU A 434 5.81 -9.20 8.13
C LEU A 434 6.77 -8.56 9.13
N LEU A 435 6.47 -7.34 9.58
CA LEU A 435 7.30 -6.63 10.57
C LEU A 435 7.16 -7.20 11.99
N GLY A 436 6.03 -7.86 12.27
CA GLY A 436 5.80 -8.58 13.52
C GLY A 436 6.39 -9.99 13.49
N VAL A 437 5.64 -10.97 12.96
CA VAL A 437 5.96 -12.41 13.10
C VAL A 437 7.15 -12.83 12.27
N GLN A 438 7.23 -12.46 10.98
CA GLN A 438 8.35 -12.87 10.11
C GLN A 438 9.68 -12.30 10.62
N LYS A 439 9.70 -11.03 11.00
CA LYS A 439 10.88 -10.39 11.61
C LYS A 439 11.26 -11.06 12.93
N LEU A 440 10.28 -11.40 13.76
CA LEU A 440 10.51 -12.12 15.02
C LEU A 440 11.19 -13.47 14.77
N LEU A 441 10.69 -14.30 13.87
CA LEU A 441 11.28 -15.59 13.52
C LEU A 441 12.75 -15.46 13.11
N LEU A 442 13.06 -14.55 12.16
CA LEU A 442 14.45 -14.33 11.73
C LEU A 442 15.35 -13.85 12.88
N THR A 443 14.81 -13.03 13.77
CA THR A 443 15.54 -12.55 14.95
C THR A 443 15.82 -13.69 15.93
N LEU A 444 14.85 -14.57 16.19
CA LEU A 444 15.01 -15.73 17.06
C LEU A 444 16.08 -16.70 16.52
N TRP A 445 16.07 -16.95 15.21
CA TRP A 445 16.98 -17.88 14.58
C TRP A 445 18.41 -17.34 14.42
N PHE A 446 18.57 -16.06 14.04
CA PHE A 446 19.85 -15.54 13.54
C PHE A 446 20.42 -14.35 14.30
N SER A 447 19.75 -13.84 15.33
CA SER A 447 20.32 -12.78 16.16
C SER A 447 21.33 -13.33 17.17
N VAL A 448 22.45 -12.60 17.34
CA VAL A 448 23.46 -12.88 18.35
C VAL A 448 22.90 -12.91 19.79
N ILE A 449 21.81 -12.16 20.04
CA ILE A 449 21.14 -12.10 21.35
C ILE A 449 20.61 -13.48 21.76
N HIS A 450 20.17 -14.28 20.79
CA HIS A 450 19.61 -15.61 21.02
C HIS A 450 20.58 -16.77 20.77
N LYS A 451 21.85 -16.50 20.46
CA LYS A 451 22.85 -17.53 20.05
C LYS A 451 22.98 -18.77 20.94
N ASN A 452 22.64 -18.65 22.21
CA ASN A 452 22.73 -19.75 23.19
C ASN A 452 21.37 -20.43 23.46
N ARG A 453 20.29 -20.06 22.71
CA ARG A 453 18.98 -20.67 22.87
C ARG A 453 18.88 -21.91 21.98
N VAL A 454 18.07 -22.88 22.38
CA VAL A 454 17.88 -24.17 21.66
C VAL A 454 17.33 -23.94 20.24
N PHE A 455 16.53 -22.89 20.06
CA PHE A 455 15.93 -22.53 18.77
C PHE A 455 16.84 -21.65 17.89
N SER A 456 18.06 -21.35 18.31
CA SER A 456 18.96 -20.47 17.54
C SER A 456 19.78 -21.24 16.53
N PHE A 457 19.83 -20.71 15.32
CA PHE A 457 20.68 -21.18 14.21
C PHE A 457 21.75 -20.14 13.84
N TYR A 458 22.11 -19.27 14.78
CA TYR A 458 23.07 -18.19 14.58
C TYR A 458 24.39 -18.67 13.94
N GLN A 459 24.87 -19.84 14.29
CA GLN A 459 26.10 -20.45 13.74
C GLN A 459 26.01 -20.68 12.20
N HIS A 460 24.82 -20.75 11.64
CA HIS A 460 24.58 -20.99 10.22
C HIS A 460 24.27 -19.72 9.43
N VAL A 461 24.25 -18.52 10.07
CA VAL A 461 23.85 -17.27 9.42
C VAL A 461 24.70 -16.94 8.18
N GLY A 462 26.01 -17.25 8.19
CA GLY A 462 26.88 -17.07 7.03
C GLY A 462 26.43 -17.90 5.83
N ARG A 463 26.07 -19.17 6.05
CA ARG A 463 25.53 -20.05 5.00
C ARG A 463 24.19 -19.56 4.45
N VAL A 464 23.36 -18.99 5.32
CA VAL A 464 22.10 -18.34 4.90
C VAL A 464 22.38 -17.14 4.00
N ASP A 465 23.31 -16.28 4.39
CA ASP A 465 23.71 -15.10 3.62
C ASP A 465 24.29 -15.47 2.25
N ASP A 466 25.15 -16.50 2.19
CA ASP A 466 25.70 -17.01 0.91
C ASP A 466 24.59 -17.48 -0.04
N ARG A 467 23.60 -18.21 0.48
CA ARG A 467 22.44 -18.64 -0.32
C ARG A 467 21.60 -17.46 -0.80
N ILE A 468 21.30 -16.47 0.06
CA ILE A 468 20.49 -15.29 -0.25
C ILE A 468 21.15 -14.44 -1.35
N GLN A 469 22.46 -14.20 -1.28
CA GLN A 469 23.20 -13.38 -2.24
C GLN A 469 23.21 -13.95 -3.65
N ASN A 470 23.01 -15.24 -3.81
CA ASN A 470 22.93 -15.93 -5.11
C ASN A 470 21.54 -15.89 -5.76
N ILE A 471 20.52 -15.43 -5.04
CA ILE A 471 19.15 -15.36 -5.57
C ILE A 471 19.02 -14.22 -6.59
N LYS A 472 18.47 -14.55 -7.76
CA LYS A 472 18.09 -13.58 -8.79
C LYS A 472 16.56 -13.46 -8.83
N PRO A 473 15.98 -12.50 -8.13
CA PRO A 473 14.53 -12.34 -8.12
C PRO A 473 13.99 -11.87 -9.48
N THR A 474 12.69 -11.99 -9.67
CA THR A 474 12.01 -11.44 -10.85
C THR A 474 11.96 -9.90 -10.79
N LEU A 475 11.62 -9.26 -11.90
CA LEU A 475 11.45 -7.79 -11.96
C LEU A 475 10.30 -7.27 -11.09
N SER A 476 9.32 -8.11 -10.79
CA SER A 476 8.20 -7.77 -9.90
C SER A 476 8.62 -7.57 -8.43
N ILE A 477 9.79 -8.06 -8.05
CA ILE A 477 10.36 -7.87 -6.71
C ILE A 477 11.36 -6.71 -6.81
N THR A 478 11.02 -5.54 -6.26
CA THR A 478 11.82 -4.32 -6.47
C THR A 478 13.18 -4.37 -5.78
N ARG A 479 13.22 -4.88 -4.53
CA ARG A 479 14.45 -4.94 -3.74
C ARG A 479 15.23 -6.23 -4.00
N LEU A 480 16.56 -6.08 -4.16
CA LEU A 480 17.47 -7.23 -4.18
C LEU A 480 17.61 -7.81 -2.76
N PRO A 481 17.76 -9.13 -2.62
CA PRO A 481 17.99 -9.75 -1.32
C PRO A 481 19.25 -9.21 -0.64
N ARG A 482 19.16 -8.92 0.66
CA ARG A 482 20.26 -8.42 1.49
C ARG A 482 20.65 -9.42 2.58
N SER A 483 21.88 -9.26 3.11
CA SER A 483 22.40 -10.10 4.18
C SER A 483 21.56 -10.01 5.47
N ILE A 484 21.27 -11.15 6.09
CA ILE A 484 20.63 -11.23 7.40
C ILE A 484 21.60 -10.81 8.51
N SER A 485 22.85 -11.30 8.45
CA SER A 485 23.82 -11.04 9.52
C SER A 485 24.17 -9.57 9.70
N ARG A 486 24.16 -8.79 8.61
CA ARG A 486 24.58 -7.38 8.61
C ARG A 486 23.41 -6.41 8.60
N GLU A 487 22.31 -6.75 7.90
CA GLU A 487 21.30 -5.77 7.48
C GLU A 487 19.87 -6.08 7.95
N LEU A 488 19.63 -7.20 8.66
CA LEU A 488 18.28 -7.61 9.06
C LEU A 488 17.51 -6.50 9.81
N LYS A 489 18.17 -5.73 10.66
CA LYS A 489 17.55 -4.61 11.40
C LYS A 489 17.04 -3.49 10.48
N TYR A 490 17.58 -3.42 9.26
CA TYR A 490 17.25 -2.40 8.25
C TYR A 490 16.33 -2.90 7.15
N TRP A 491 15.90 -4.15 7.21
CA TRP A 491 15.00 -4.69 6.22
C TRP A 491 13.64 -3.99 6.29
N LYS A 492 13.09 -3.66 5.12
CA LYS A 492 11.75 -3.11 4.98
C LYS A 492 10.70 -4.22 4.91
N ALA A 493 9.44 -3.88 5.09
CA ALA A 493 8.34 -4.85 5.03
C ALA A 493 8.32 -5.65 3.72
N SER A 494 8.65 -5.02 2.58
CA SER A 494 8.72 -5.70 1.28
C SER A 494 9.83 -6.75 1.21
N GLU A 495 10.96 -6.57 1.94
CA GLU A 495 12.02 -7.58 2.02
C GLU A 495 11.60 -8.77 2.89
N PHE A 496 10.90 -8.52 4.00
CA PHE A 496 10.29 -9.60 4.81
C PHE A 496 9.23 -10.35 4.01
N ARG A 497 8.44 -9.66 3.18
CA ARG A 497 7.46 -10.28 2.27
C ARG A 497 8.14 -11.18 1.25
N SER A 498 9.18 -10.69 0.59
CA SER A 498 9.94 -11.45 -0.40
C SER A 498 10.65 -12.65 0.22
N PHE A 499 11.17 -12.51 1.44
CA PHE A 499 11.75 -13.62 2.18
C PHE A 499 10.68 -14.66 2.54
N LEU A 500 9.56 -14.24 3.11
CA LEU A 500 8.48 -15.15 3.50
C LEU A 500 7.96 -15.96 2.30
N LEU A 501 7.66 -15.27 1.20
CA LEU A 501 6.92 -15.88 0.08
C LEU A 501 7.83 -16.60 -0.93
N TYR A 502 9.10 -16.21 -1.05
CA TYR A 502 9.95 -16.68 -2.16
C TYR A 502 11.29 -17.25 -1.71
N PHE A 503 11.98 -16.61 -0.75
CA PHE A 503 13.37 -16.95 -0.46
C PHE A 503 13.52 -17.84 0.77
N GLY A 504 12.70 -17.66 1.77
CA GLY A 504 12.88 -18.23 3.10
C GLY A 504 12.92 -19.75 3.10
N ALA A 505 11.91 -20.42 2.57
CA ALA A 505 11.88 -21.87 2.61
C ALA A 505 13.03 -22.51 1.78
N PRO A 506 13.34 -22.08 0.53
CA PRO A 506 14.51 -22.58 -0.19
C PRO A 506 15.83 -22.37 0.57
N VAL A 507 16.01 -21.18 1.14
CA VAL A 507 17.26 -20.81 1.84
C VAL A 507 17.43 -21.57 3.15
N LEU A 508 16.35 -21.78 3.89
CA LEU A 508 16.36 -22.41 5.23
C LEU A 508 16.33 -23.94 5.18
N ASN A 509 16.01 -24.52 4.01
CA ASN A 509 15.99 -25.98 3.85
C ASN A 509 17.35 -26.61 4.19
N GLY A 510 17.37 -27.57 5.13
CA GLY A 510 18.58 -28.20 5.63
C GLY A 510 19.49 -27.26 6.48
N ILE A 511 18.98 -26.11 6.92
CA ILE A 511 19.60 -25.24 7.93
C ILE A 511 18.79 -25.30 9.22
N LEU A 512 17.49 -25.09 9.14
CA LEU A 512 16.61 -25.38 10.29
C LEU A 512 16.50 -26.90 10.46
N ASP A 513 16.27 -27.35 11.68
CA ASP A 513 15.82 -28.70 11.92
C ASP A 513 14.45 -28.96 11.29
N GLU A 514 14.09 -30.22 11.11
CA GLU A 514 12.89 -30.62 10.40
C GLU A 514 11.61 -30.06 11.06
N GLU A 515 11.53 -30.06 12.37
CA GLU A 515 10.39 -29.61 13.14
C GLU A 515 10.11 -28.11 12.90
N ARG A 516 11.15 -27.26 13.06
CA ARG A 516 11.02 -25.81 12.84
C ARG A 516 10.86 -25.45 11.37
N PHE A 517 11.43 -26.24 10.47
CA PHE A 517 11.23 -26.06 9.04
C PHE A 517 9.79 -26.35 8.62
N LEU A 518 9.21 -27.47 9.06
CA LEU A 518 7.80 -27.81 8.80
C LEU A 518 6.85 -26.77 9.43
N HIS A 519 7.14 -26.36 10.66
CA HIS A 519 6.41 -25.28 11.32
C HIS A 519 6.43 -23.99 10.51
N TYR A 520 7.59 -23.57 9.97
CA TYR A 520 7.70 -22.40 9.11
C TYR A 520 6.90 -22.53 7.80
N LEU A 521 6.84 -23.73 7.19
CA LEU A 521 6.06 -23.97 6.00
C LEU A 521 4.55 -23.81 6.20
N LEU A 522 4.02 -24.08 7.40
CA LEU A 522 2.62 -23.77 7.74
C LEU A 522 2.34 -22.27 7.56
N PHE A 523 3.21 -21.45 8.10
CA PHE A 523 3.09 -19.99 8.01
C PHE A 523 3.21 -19.48 6.57
N VAL A 524 4.22 -19.93 5.82
CA VAL A 524 4.46 -19.56 4.42
C VAL A 524 3.24 -19.88 3.55
N ASN A 525 2.75 -21.13 3.60
CA ASN A 525 1.63 -21.58 2.76
C ASN A 525 0.33 -20.88 3.13
N ALA A 526 0.05 -20.69 4.43
CA ALA A 526 -1.15 -20.00 4.87
C ALA A 526 -1.18 -18.54 4.35
N ILE A 527 -0.10 -17.79 4.54
CA ILE A 527 -0.03 -16.39 4.07
C ILE A 527 -0.09 -16.30 2.54
N PHE A 528 0.54 -17.23 1.83
CA PHE A 528 0.41 -17.31 0.38
C PHE A 528 -1.06 -17.45 -0.06
N ILE A 529 -1.81 -18.38 0.53
CA ILE A 529 -3.23 -18.58 0.23
C ILE A 529 -4.05 -17.31 0.52
N LEU A 530 -3.82 -16.67 1.65
CA LEU A 530 -4.56 -15.48 2.07
C LEU A 530 -4.21 -14.22 1.25
N LEU A 531 -3.07 -14.21 0.57
CA LEU A 531 -2.65 -13.19 -0.39
C LEU A 531 -3.01 -13.52 -1.84
N LYS A 532 -3.44 -14.76 -2.12
CA LYS A 532 -3.75 -15.22 -3.46
C LYS A 532 -5.02 -14.56 -3.98
N THR A 533 -4.99 -14.06 -5.22
CA THR A 533 -6.18 -13.61 -5.92
C THR A 533 -7.03 -14.81 -6.32
N GLY A 534 -8.31 -14.83 -5.92
CA GLY A 534 -9.27 -15.87 -6.24
C GLY A 534 -9.15 -17.12 -5.34
N SER A 535 -8.69 -16.99 -4.11
CA SER A 535 -8.73 -18.07 -3.12
C SER A 535 -10.17 -18.51 -2.86
N THR A 536 -10.39 -19.81 -2.85
CA THR A 536 -11.69 -20.38 -2.50
C THR A 536 -11.89 -20.45 -0.98
N GLU A 537 -13.13 -20.62 -0.51
CA GLU A 537 -13.42 -20.79 0.93
C GLU A 537 -12.69 -22.00 1.52
N ASP A 538 -12.60 -23.11 0.76
CA ASP A 538 -11.86 -24.30 1.21
C ASP A 538 -10.36 -24.02 1.39
N GLU A 539 -9.75 -23.24 0.48
CA GLU A 539 -8.36 -22.81 0.62
C GLU A 539 -8.18 -21.88 1.82
N VAL A 540 -9.09 -20.94 2.04
CA VAL A 540 -9.06 -20.03 3.20
C VAL A 540 -9.20 -20.80 4.50
N THR A 541 -10.07 -21.81 4.55
CA THR A 541 -10.23 -22.72 5.70
C THR A 541 -8.96 -23.54 5.96
N LYS A 542 -8.28 -24.05 4.91
CA LYS A 542 -6.97 -24.69 5.06
C LYS A 542 -5.91 -23.75 5.63
N ALA A 543 -5.88 -22.51 5.12
CA ALA A 543 -4.96 -21.50 5.64
C ALA A 543 -5.22 -21.19 7.13
N GLU A 544 -6.50 -21.12 7.52
CA GLU A 544 -6.89 -20.97 8.92
C GLU A 544 -6.35 -22.11 9.79
N GLN A 545 -6.55 -23.35 9.38
CA GLN A 545 -6.04 -24.53 10.09
C GLN A 545 -4.51 -24.50 10.23
N MET A 546 -3.80 -24.13 9.15
CA MET A 546 -2.34 -23.97 9.17
C MET A 546 -1.89 -22.90 10.17
N LEU A 547 -2.59 -21.76 10.23
CA LEU A 547 -2.26 -20.70 11.18
C LEU A 547 -2.58 -21.07 12.63
N PHE A 548 -3.67 -21.80 12.86
CA PHE A 548 -3.97 -22.35 14.19
C PHE A 548 -2.85 -23.28 14.67
N GLU A 549 -2.45 -24.23 13.83
CA GLU A 549 -1.37 -25.15 14.15
C GLU A 549 -0.02 -24.44 14.33
N PHE A 550 0.27 -23.44 13.49
CA PHE A 550 1.46 -22.61 13.62
C PHE A 550 1.51 -21.91 14.99
N VAL A 551 0.42 -21.24 15.39
CA VAL A 551 0.36 -20.53 16.66
C VAL A 551 0.39 -21.47 17.86
N ARG A 552 -0.26 -22.65 17.76
CA ARG A 552 -0.24 -23.70 18.79
C ARG A 552 1.19 -24.19 19.08
N LEU A 553 1.88 -24.61 18.01
CA LEU A 553 3.26 -25.14 18.12
C LEU A 553 4.28 -24.08 18.51
N PHE A 554 3.99 -22.80 18.29
CA PHE A 554 4.95 -21.74 18.48
C PHE A 554 5.47 -21.65 19.92
N SER A 555 4.58 -21.80 20.92
CA SER A 555 4.97 -21.74 22.33
C SER A 555 5.83 -22.94 22.75
N GLU A 556 5.70 -24.08 22.10
CA GLU A 556 6.46 -25.31 22.35
C GLU A 556 7.86 -25.19 21.74
N LEU A 557 7.95 -24.69 20.50
CA LEU A 557 9.19 -24.61 19.74
C LEU A 557 10.11 -23.45 20.14
N TYR A 558 9.54 -22.38 20.70
CA TYR A 558 10.31 -21.18 21.04
C TYR A 558 10.20 -20.81 22.53
N ASP A 559 9.29 -19.96 22.90
CA ASP A 559 9.07 -19.58 24.29
C ASP A 559 7.71 -18.81 24.36
N LYS A 560 6.95 -19.02 25.42
CA LYS A 560 5.69 -18.32 25.69
C LYS A 560 5.85 -16.80 25.68
N CYS A 561 6.99 -16.27 26.05
CA CYS A 561 7.23 -14.82 26.09
C CYS A 561 7.19 -14.14 24.70
N PHE A 562 7.27 -14.90 23.62
CA PHE A 562 7.17 -14.38 22.25
C PHE A 562 5.76 -14.47 21.66
N MET A 563 4.78 -14.97 22.43
CA MET A 563 3.37 -15.02 22.03
C MET A 563 2.69 -13.64 22.10
N THR A 564 3.24 -12.67 21.37
CA THR A 564 2.77 -11.29 21.35
C THR A 564 1.40 -11.14 20.66
N LEU A 565 0.81 -9.94 20.71
CA LEU A 565 -0.43 -9.65 20.00
C LEU A 565 -0.32 -9.93 18.49
N ASN A 566 0.81 -9.68 17.85
CA ASN A 566 1.03 -9.98 16.43
C ASN A 566 0.90 -11.49 16.14
N MET A 567 1.43 -12.34 17.03
CA MET A 567 1.29 -13.79 16.94
C MET A 567 -0.19 -14.21 17.08
N HIS A 568 -0.87 -13.66 18.09
CA HIS A 568 -2.30 -13.93 18.30
C HIS A 568 -3.18 -13.49 17.11
N GLN A 569 -2.87 -12.35 16.47
CA GLN A 569 -3.64 -11.86 15.33
C GLN A 569 -3.63 -12.80 14.11
N LEU A 570 -2.65 -13.70 14.00
CA LEU A 570 -2.65 -14.73 12.94
C LEU A 570 -3.90 -15.60 12.98
N LEU A 571 -4.48 -15.85 14.17
CA LEU A 571 -5.72 -16.60 14.35
C LEU A 571 -6.95 -15.94 13.69
N HIS A 572 -6.86 -14.65 13.37
CA HIS A 572 -7.95 -13.86 12.77
C HIS A 572 -7.72 -13.50 11.31
N MET A 573 -6.57 -13.90 10.70
CA MET A 573 -6.23 -13.50 9.32
C MET A 573 -7.19 -14.10 8.28
N ALA A 574 -7.62 -15.36 8.46
CA ALA A 574 -8.60 -15.99 7.58
C ALA A 574 -9.96 -15.27 7.65
N ASP A 575 -10.39 -14.87 8.86
CA ASP A 575 -11.62 -14.09 9.04
C ASP A 575 -11.49 -12.70 8.39
N SER A 576 -10.30 -12.10 8.40
CA SER A 576 -10.04 -10.84 7.69
C SER A 576 -10.28 -11.00 6.18
N VAL A 577 -9.82 -12.10 5.57
CA VAL A 577 -10.09 -12.40 4.16
C VAL A 577 -11.58 -12.62 3.89
N ARG A 578 -12.26 -13.39 4.75
CA ARG A 578 -13.72 -13.60 4.63
C ARG A 578 -14.53 -12.30 4.72
N HIS A 579 -14.07 -11.32 5.51
CA HIS A 579 -14.76 -10.04 5.69
C HIS A 579 -14.40 -9.00 4.65
N LEU A 580 -13.13 -8.90 4.25
CA LEU A 580 -12.58 -7.77 3.48
C LEU A 580 -11.91 -8.19 2.16
N GLY A 581 -11.97 -9.47 1.78
CA GLY A 581 -11.23 -9.97 0.62
C GLY A 581 -9.76 -10.28 0.92
N PRO A 582 -8.93 -10.59 -0.10
CA PRO A 582 -7.53 -10.95 0.07
C PRO A 582 -6.75 -9.91 0.89
N LEU A 583 -5.75 -10.35 1.67
CA LEU A 583 -5.04 -9.46 2.62
C LEU A 583 -4.43 -8.21 1.98
N TYR A 584 -4.03 -8.28 0.70
CA TYR A 584 -3.46 -7.12 0.00
C TYR A 584 -4.48 -5.99 -0.23
N THR A 585 -5.79 -6.27 -0.27
CA THR A 585 -6.82 -5.27 -0.58
C THR A 585 -6.99 -4.21 0.51
N HIS A 586 -6.56 -4.51 1.72
CA HIS A 586 -6.67 -3.64 2.90
C HIS A 586 -5.34 -3.50 3.67
N SER A 587 -4.23 -3.65 2.97
CA SER A 587 -2.87 -3.49 3.50
C SER A 587 -2.45 -2.02 3.61
N CYS A 588 -1.56 -1.72 4.56
CA CYS A 588 -0.94 -0.40 4.71
C CYS A 588 0.14 -0.07 3.66
N PHE A 589 0.64 -1.04 2.87
CA PHE A 589 1.75 -0.81 1.93
C PHE A 589 1.59 0.41 1.03
N SER A 590 0.45 0.52 0.32
CA SER A 590 0.20 1.63 -0.59
C SER A 590 0.06 2.98 0.13
N PHE A 591 -0.45 2.97 1.35
CA PHE A 591 -0.58 4.19 2.17
C PHE A 591 0.78 4.63 2.70
N GLU A 592 1.65 3.70 3.10
CA GLU A 592 3.03 4.03 3.51
C GLU A 592 3.87 4.56 2.36
N ASP A 593 3.73 3.98 1.15
CA ASP A 593 4.38 4.55 -0.03
C ASP A 593 3.88 5.97 -0.31
N LYS A 594 2.57 6.25 -0.11
CA LYS A 594 2.01 7.60 -0.24
C LYS A 594 2.56 8.54 0.84
N ASN A 595 2.69 8.10 2.10
CA ASN A 595 3.35 8.85 3.16
C ASN A 595 4.79 9.21 2.75
N GLY A 596 5.54 8.27 2.21
CA GLY A 596 6.87 8.52 1.68
C GLY A 596 6.89 9.59 0.57
N VAL A 597 5.85 9.64 -0.27
CA VAL A 597 5.70 10.69 -1.28
C VAL A 597 5.39 12.04 -0.65
N LEU A 598 4.51 12.11 0.36
CA LEU A 598 4.23 13.37 1.08
C LEU A 598 5.49 13.94 1.74
N LEU A 599 6.26 13.08 2.41
CA LEU A 599 7.52 13.50 3.05
C LEU A 599 8.54 14.03 2.04
N LYS A 600 8.61 13.47 0.83
CA LYS A 600 9.47 13.99 -0.25
C LYS A 600 9.01 15.34 -0.82
N MET A 601 7.79 15.77 -0.59
CA MET A 601 7.31 17.10 -0.96
C MET A 601 7.85 18.18 -0.02
N ILE A 602 8.29 17.80 1.19
CA ILE A 602 8.83 18.70 2.20
C ILE A 602 10.30 19.00 1.86
N ARG A 603 10.58 20.24 1.50
CA ARG A 603 11.91 20.72 1.07
C ARG A 603 12.55 21.65 2.09
N GLY A 604 11.77 22.16 3.04
CA GLY A 604 12.22 23.11 4.07
C GLY A 604 11.43 22.94 5.35
N THR A 605 11.93 23.53 6.43
CA THR A 605 11.33 23.39 7.78
C THR A 605 10.12 24.30 8.01
N GLN A 606 9.87 25.26 7.11
CA GLN A 606 8.79 26.24 7.23
C GLN A 606 7.60 25.85 6.34
N ASN A 607 6.38 26.16 6.79
CA ASN A 607 5.15 25.95 6.00
C ASN A 607 5.02 24.53 5.42
N ILE A 608 5.30 23.52 6.24
CA ILE A 608 5.29 22.08 5.86
C ILE A 608 3.94 21.70 5.26
N ASP A 609 2.84 22.16 5.86
CA ASP A 609 1.47 21.97 5.42
C ASP A 609 1.26 22.47 3.99
N ASN A 610 1.67 23.69 3.67
CA ASN A 610 1.55 24.27 2.34
C ASN A 610 2.38 23.51 1.29
N GLN A 611 3.57 23.04 1.65
CA GLN A 611 4.41 22.26 0.76
C GLN A 611 3.72 20.94 0.38
N ILE A 612 3.16 20.23 1.36
CA ILE A 612 2.42 18.98 1.14
C ILE A 612 1.18 19.23 0.29
N ILE A 613 0.33 20.19 0.68
CA ILE A 613 -0.93 20.47 -0.01
C ILE A 613 -0.72 20.87 -1.48
N THR A 614 0.28 21.72 -1.74
CA THR A 614 0.63 22.12 -3.11
C THR A 614 1.06 20.89 -3.93
N GLY A 615 1.90 20.02 -3.38
CA GLY A 615 2.33 18.80 -4.05
C GLY A 615 1.19 17.83 -4.31
N VAL A 616 0.30 17.61 -3.34
CA VAL A 616 -0.87 16.73 -3.48
C VAL A 616 -1.85 17.28 -4.52
N SER A 617 -2.17 18.57 -4.48
CA SER A 617 -3.05 19.22 -5.45
C SER A 617 -2.52 19.07 -6.87
N PHE A 618 -1.21 19.23 -7.07
CA PHE A 618 -0.57 19.00 -8.36
C PHE A 618 -0.70 17.55 -8.83
N LEU A 619 -0.39 16.57 -7.97
CA LEU A 619 -0.51 15.15 -8.33
C LEU A 619 -1.94 14.75 -8.71
N GLN A 620 -2.94 15.26 -8.01
CA GLN A 620 -4.35 14.97 -8.29
C GLN A 620 -4.84 15.61 -9.61
N LYS A 621 -4.23 16.73 -10.01
CA LYS A 621 -4.56 17.43 -11.25
C LYS A 621 -3.79 16.94 -12.47
N LEU A 622 -2.76 16.18 -12.26
CA LEU A 622 -1.89 15.68 -13.31
C LEU A 622 -2.63 14.94 -14.44
N PRO A 623 -3.61 14.05 -14.19
CA PRO A 623 -4.36 13.40 -15.24
C PRO A 623 -5.16 14.38 -16.10
N GLU A 624 -5.82 15.38 -15.50
CA GLU A 624 -6.59 16.42 -16.19
C GLU A 624 -5.70 17.29 -17.06
N LEU A 625 -4.56 17.74 -16.49
CA LEU A 625 -3.56 18.53 -17.24
C LEU A 625 -3.01 17.75 -18.44
N LYS A 626 -2.74 16.47 -18.28
CA LYS A 626 -2.32 15.62 -19.40
C LYS A 626 -3.37 15.51 -20.48
N GLN A 627 -4.61 15.26 -20.11
CA GLN A 627 -5.72 15.13 -21.06
C GLN A 627 -5.98 16.43 -21.84
N SER A 628 -5.83 17.59 -21.18
CA SER A 628 -6.08 18.90 -21.82
C SER A 628 -4.90 19.39 -22.68
N THR A 629 -3.65 19.00 -22.35
CA THR A 629 -2.45 19.62 -22.96
C THR A 629 -1.65 18.69 -23.87
N ILE A 630 -1.81 17.36 -23.73
CA ILE A 630 -1.00 16.38 -24.47
C ILE A 630 -1.86 15.60 -25.48
N VAL A 631 -1.48 15.67 -26.74
CA VAL A 631 -2.14 14.90 -27.82
C VAL A 631 -1.69 13.44 -27.73
N HIS A 632 -2.66 12.53 -27.75
CA HIS A 632 -2.40 11.08 -27.74
C HIS A 632 -1.55 10.64 -28.93
N GLY A 633 -0.54 9.79 -28.69
CA GLY A 633 0.42 9.33 -29.71
C GLY A 633 1.53 10.34 -30.05
N SER A 634 1.54 11.52 -29.42
CA SER A 634 2.57 12.54 -29.64
C SER A 634 3.89 12.20 -28.94
N TYR A 635 4.99 12.82 -29.44
CA TYR A 635 6.30 12.74 -28.77
C TYR A 635 6.24 13.29 -27.33
N LEU A 636 5.37 14.27 -27.08
CA LEU A 636 5.16 14.85 -25.74
C LEU A 636 4.57 13.81 -24.77
N GLU A 637 3.65 12.97 -25.21
CA GLU A 637 3.12 11.88 -24.40
C GLU A 637 4.23 10.87 -24.05
N VAL A 638 5.06 10.51 -25.03
CA VAL A 638 6.21 9.62 -24.81
C VAL A 638 7.19 10.20 -23.79
N LEU A 639 7.50 11.50 -23.91
CA LEU A 639 8.38 12.19 -22.96
C LEU A 639 7.78 12.25 -21.57
N CYS A 640 6.51 12.65 -21.45
CA CYS A 640 5.76 12.69 -20.20
C CYS A 640 5.78 11.33 -19.48
N ASN A 641 5.43 10.28 -20.20
CA ASN A 641 5.46 8.91 -19.70
C ASN A 641 6.87 8.47 -19.28
N SER A 642 7.93 8.90 -20.00
CA SER A 642 9.31 8.58 -19.63
C SER A 642 9.80 9.33 -18.40
N ILE A 643 9.30 10.54 -18.18
CA ILE A 643 9.56 11.29 -16.95
C ILE A 643 8.89 10.60 -15.76
N GLU A 644 7.64 10.18 -15.86
CA GLU A 644 6.94 9.50 -14.77
C GLU A 644 7.50 8.12 -14.48
N ASN A 645 7.78 7.36 -15.51
CA ASN A 645 8.23 5.98 -15.42
C ASN A 645 9.57 5.79 -16.16
N PRO A 646 10.72 6.10 -15.53
CA PRO A 646 12.03 5.99 -16.17
C PRO A 646 12.41 4.56 -16.56
N HIS A 647 11.69 3.59 -16.02
CA HIS A 647 11.91 2.16 -16.29
C HIS A 647 10.97 1.60 -17.37
N ILE A 648 10.21 2.45 -18.07
CA ILE A 648 9.45 1.98 -19.23
C ILE A 648 10.44 1.38 -20.22
N LEU A 649 10.31 0.08 -20.41
CA LEU A 649 11.06 -0.66 -21.42
C LEU A 649 10.71 -0.07 -22.79
N LYS A 650 11.73 0.20 -23.62
CA LYS A 650 11.48 0.59 -25.00
C LYS A 650 10.74 -0.55 -25.68
N ARG A 651 9.45 -0.35 -25.92
CA ARG A 651 8.61 -1.26 -26.69
C ARG A 651 9.10 -1.23 -28.13
N GLY A 652 9.35 -2.41 -28.68
CA GLY A 652 9.74 -2.59 -30.08
C GLY A 652 8.51 -2.90 -30.94
N LEU A 653 8.58 -4.01 -31.69
CA LEU A 653 7.49 -4.45 -32.55
C LEU A 653 6.23 -4.80 -31.72
N LYS A 654 5.10 -4.13 -31.99
CA LYS A 654 3.80 -4.50 -31.48
C LYS A 654 3.25 -5.67 -32.30
N LEU A 655 2.89 -6.75 -31.67
CA LEU A 655 2.29 -7.93 -32.34
C LEU A 655 0.76 -7.91 -32.24
N GLU A 656 0.25 -7.74 -31.01
CA GLU A 656 -1.18 -7.68 -30.69
C GLU A 656 -1.43 -6.65 -29.60
N LYS A 657 -2.69 -6.48 -29.17
CA LYS A 657 -3.01 -5.66 -28.00
C LYS A 657 -2.27 -6.24 -26.78
N ASP A 658 -1.52 -5.39 -26.09
CA ASP A 658 -0.74 -5.74 -24.88
C ASP A 658 0.37 -6.80 -25.06
N ILE A 659 0.84 -6.98 -26.33
CA ILE A 659 1.96 -7.86 -26.65
C ILE A 659 3.03 -7.11 -27.46
N TYR A 660 4.21 -6.95 -26.88
CA TYR A 660 5.30 -6.19 -27.48
C TYR A 660 6.61 -6.96 -27.43
N VAL A 661 7.28 -7.07 -28.58
CA VAL A 661 8.68 -7.53 -28.65
C VAL A 661 9.57 -6.44 -28.04
N LEU A 662 10.48 -6.80 -27.13
CA LEU A 662 11.41 -5.88 -26.52
C LEU A 662 12.82 -6.10 -27.10
N GLY A 663 13.29 -5.13 -27.88
CA GLY A 663 14.58 -5.18 -28.57
C GLY A 663 14.49 -5.62 -30.04
N SER A 664 15.61 -6.07 -30.61
CA SER A 664 15.68 -6.46 -32.02
C SER A 664 15.29 -7.91 -32.25
N VAL A 665 14.55 -8.16 -33.31
CA VAL A 665 14.33 -9.49 -33.87
C VAL A 665 15.59 -9.89 -34.69
N LYS A 666 16.02 -11.12 -34.52
CA LYS A 666 17.20 -11.71 -35.21
C LYS A 666 16.80 -13.01 -35.87
N SER A 667 17.62 -13.53 -36.78
CA SER A 667 17.44 -14.84 -37.40
C SER A 667 18.39 -15.87 -36.79
N LYS A 668 17.92 -17.09 -36.55
CA LYS A 668 18.74 -18.23 -36.14
C LYS A 668 18.24 -19.52 -36.76
N LEU A 669 19.16 -20.50 -36.88
CA LEU A 669 18.80 -21.89 -37.07
C LEU A 669 18.38 -22.48 -35.71
N LEU A 670 17.28 -23.18 -35.66
CA LEU A 670 16.89 -23.96 -34.48
C LEU A 670 17.72 -25.26 -34.46
N THR A 671 18.00 -25.74 -33.25
CA THR A 671 18.51 -27.12 -33.10
C THR A 671 17.41 -28.11 -33.47
N ASP A 672 17.78 -29.35 -33.81
CA ASP A 672 16.82 -30.41 -34.17
C ASP A 672 15.76 -30.65 -33.07
N ALA A 673 16.15 -30.50 -31.80
CA ALA A 673 15.24 -30.60 -30.65
C ALA A 673 14.26 -29.42 -30.59
N GLU A 674 14.75 -28.17 -30.80
CA GLU A 674 13.91 -26.98 -30.84
C GLU A 674 12.94 -27.02 -32.02
N HIS A 675 13.44 -27.43 -33.20
CA HIS A 675 12.60 -27.57 -34.42
C HIS A 675 11.50 -28.61 -34.24
N ARG A 676 11.82 -29.80 -33.73
CA ARG A 676 10.81 -30.81 -33.41
C ARG A 676 9.75 -30.29 -32.45
N ALA A 677 10.17 -29.60 -31.38
CA ALA A 677 9.25 -29.00 -30.43
C ALA A 677 8.30 -27.95 -31.07
N VAL A 678 8.80 -27.16 -32.04
CA VAL A 678 7.99 -26.23 -32.83
C VAL A 678 6.97 -26.99 -33.68
N CYS A 679 7.39 -28.02 -34.41
CA CYS A 679 6.51 -28.83 -35.26
C CYS A 679 5.41 -29.52 -34.42
N GLU A 680 5.76 -30.07 -33.26
CA GLU A 680 4.80 -30.67 -32.32
C GLU A 680 3.77 -29.64 -31.84
N CYS A 681 4.19 -28.41 -31.49
CA CYS A 681 3.32 -27.36 -31.03
C CYS A 681 2.35 -26.86 -32.11
N LEU A 682 2.83 -26.78 -33.37
CA LEU A 682 2.05 -26.29 -34.51
C LEU A 682 1.15 -27.40 -35.10
N GLY A 683 1.54 -28.66 -34.96
CA GLY A 683 0.92 -29.81 -35.65
C GLY A 683 1.31 -29.97 -37.12
N TYR A 684 2.28 -29.17 -37.61
CA TYR A 684 2.84 -29.22 -38.97
C TYR A 684 4.29 -28.71 -38.98
N ASP A 685 5.03 -29.03 -40.05
CA ASP A 685 6.37 -28.51 -40.27
C ASP A 685 6.27 -27.20 -41.06
N PRO A 686 6.68 -26.03 -40.46
CA PRO A 686 6.67 -24.75 -41.14
C PRO A 686 7.70 -24.61 -42.27
N ALA A 687 8.53 -25.66 -42.49
CA ALA A 687 9.55 -25.73 -43.57
C ALA A 687 10.49 -24.52 -43.68
N LEU A 688 10.74 -23.84 -42.58
CA LEU A 688 11.59 -22.64 -42.52
C LEU A 688 13.06 -23.00 -42.37
N LEU A 689 13.88 -22.48 -43.23
CA LEU A 689 15.36 -22.64 -43.15
C LEU A 689 15.94 -21.83 -42.00
N GLN A 690 15.34 -20.65 -41.69
CA GLN A 690 15.74 -19.78 -40.60
C GLN A 690 14.50 -19.22 -39.90
N TYR A 691 14.55 -19.19 -38.56
CA TYR A 691 13.49 -18.63 -37.73
C TYR A 691 13.87 -17.23 -37.24
N GLN A 692 12.90 -16.34 -37.28
CA GLN A 692 13.02 -15.07 -36.57
C GLN A 692 12.86 -15.31 -35.05
N TYR A 693 13.78 -14.82 -34.27
CA TYR A 693 13.76 -14.98 -32.80
C TYR A 693 14.11 -13.70 -32.08
N PHE A 694 13.69 -13.63 -30.83
CA PHE A 694 14.03 -12.57 -29.89
C PHE A 694 14.09 -13.10 -28.47
N ASN A 695 14.66 -12.31 -27.52
CA ASN A 695 14.94 -12.78 -26.18
C ASN A 695 14.06 -12.14 -25.10
N ARG A 696 13.21 -11.19 -25.46
CA ARG A 696 12.38 -10.47 -24.49
C ARG A 696 11.02 -10.14 -25.08
N ILE A 697 9.98 -10.33 -24.25
CA ILE A 697 8.60 -9.99 -24.60
C ILE A 697 7.93 -9.30 -23.42
N GLU A 698 7.10 -8.31 -23.69
CA GLU A 698 6.08 -7.83 -22.76
C GLU A 698 4.76 -8.48 -23.17
N TYR A 699 4.19 -9.28 -22.27
CA TYR A 699 2.96 -10.03 -22.45
C TYR A 699 2.01 -9.73 -21.28
N HIS A 700 0.87 -9.05 -21.55
CA HIS A 700 -0.08 -8.62 -20.54
C HIS A 700 0.59 -7.94 -19.32
N ASN A 701 1.39 -6.91 -19.59
CA ASN A 701 2.16 -6.16 -18.58
C ASN A 701 3.21 -6.98 -17.79
N GLN A 702 3.51 -8.20 -18.23
CA GLN A 702 4.62 -8.98 -17.71
C GLN A 702 5.78 -9.03 -18.71
N VAL A 703 6.97 -8.79 -18.20
CA VAL A 703 8.18 -8.95 -19.00
C VAL A 703 8.77 -10.32 -18.75
N ILE A 704 8.91 -11.10 -19.82
CA ILE A 704 9.52 -12.42 -19.81
C ILE A 704 10.83 -12.35 -20.59
N TYR A 705 11.90 -12.90 -20.01
CA TYR A 705 13.22 -12.98 -20.66
C TYR A 705 13.53 -14.42 -21.05
N GLY A 706 14.17 -14.61 -22.20
CA GLY A 706 14.83 -15.88 -22.52
C GLY A 706 16.18 -15.99 -21.80
N THR A 707 16.58 -17.19 -21.42
CA THR A 707 17.90 -17.47 -20.80
C THR A 707 19.07 -17.03 -21.68
N CYS A 708 18.88 -16.93 -23.00
CA CYS A 708 19.85 -16.40 -23.96
C CYS A 708 20.03 -14.86 -23.84
N TYR A 709 19.26 -14.17 -23.00
CA TYR A 709 19.44 -12.74 -22.79
C TYR A 709 20.59 -12.47 -21.82
N GLY A 710 21.76 -12.11 -22.38
CA GLY A 710 23.02 -11.99 -21.61
C GLY A 710 23.10 -10.89 -20.55
N ARG A 711 22.04 -10.07 -20.37
CA ARG A 711 22.00 -9.00 -19.35
C ARG A 711 21.29 -9.41 -18.07
N MET A 712 20.93 -10.68 -17.89
CA MET A 712 20.33 -11.22 -16.65
C MET A 712 21.38 -11.44 -15.55
N ILE A 713 21.99 -10.35 -15.07
CA ILE A 713 23.04 -10.45 -14.04
C ILE A 713 22.42 -10.57 -12.66
N LYS A 714 21.51 -9.66 -12.33
CA LYS A 714 20.88 -9.52 -10.98
C LYS A 714 19.42 -9.98 -10.93
N ARG A 715 18.75 -10.20 -12.06
CA ARG A 715 17.33 -10.54 -12.18
C ARG A 715 17.13 -11.71 -13.12
N ASP A 716 16.12 -12.57 -12.84
CA ASP A 716 15.75 -13.70 -13.70
C ASP A 716 14.23 -13.76 -13.89
N ASN A 717 13.75 -13.41 -15.09
CA ASN A 717 12.34 -13.50 -15.51
C ASN A 717 12.14 -14.61 -16.54
N SER A 718 13.01 -15.62 -16.58
CA SER A 718 12.91 -16.71 -17.56
C SER A 718 12.06 -17.88 -17.10
N THR A 719 11.82 -18.03 -15.79
CA THR A 719 11.07 -19.17 -15.27
C THR A 719 9.57 -18.87 -15.30
N VAL A 720 8.82 -19.79 -15.94
CA VAL A 720 7.37 -19.64 -16.14
C VAL A 720 6.61 -20.88 -15.69
N ARG A 721 5.38 -20.65 -15.21
CA ARG A 721 4.34 -21.67 -15.08
C ARG A 721 3.47 -21.63 -16.32
N PHE A 722 3.21 -22.77 -16.92
CA PHE A 722 2.40 -22.86 -18.13
C PHE A 722 1.48 -24.08 -18.12
N LYS A 723 0.43 -24.03 -18.94
CA LYS A 723 -0.50 -25.17 -19.16
C LYS A 723 -0.08 -25.93 -20.40
N SER A 724 -0.02 -27.24 -20.29
CA SER A 724 0.19 -28.19 -21.40
C SER A 724 -0.68 -29.40 -21.19
N GLU A 725 -1.55 -29.74 -22.14
CA GLU A 725 -2.46 -30.91 -22.08
C GLU A 725 -3.29 -30.97 -20.79
N ASN A 726 -3.84 -29.81 -20.38
CA ASN A 726 -4.58 -29.60 -19.13
C ASN A 726 -3.76 -29.82 -17.84
N MET A 727 -2.45 -30.04 -17.94
CA MET A 727 -1.55 -30.13 -16.79
C MET A 727 -0.80 -28.81 -16.57
N THR A 728 -0.54 -28.49 -15.32
CA THR A 728 0.35 -27.40 -14.95
C THR A 728 1.79 -27.86 -14.96
N LYS A 729 2.65 -27.15 -15.68
CA LYS A 729 4.08 -27.41 -15.82
C LYS A 729 4.90 -26.16 -15.54
N PHE A 730 6.18 -26.37 -15.30
CA PHE A 730 7.18 -25.33 -15.09
C PHE A 730 8.34 -25.47 -16.08
N GLY A 731 8.98 -24.34 -16.42
CA GLY A 731 10.14 -24.39 -17.28
C GLY A 731 10.83 -23.03 -17.43
N LYS A 732 12.02 -23.06 -18.00
CA LYS A 732 12.78 -21.85 -18.33
C LYS A 732 12.68 -21.55 -19.81
N VAL A 733 12.19 -20.37 -20.15
CA VAL A 733 12.16 -19.87 -21.52
C VAL A 733 13.59 -19.65 -21.99
N SER A 734 13.99 -20.28 -23.10
CA SER A 734 15.30 -20.03 -23.72
C SER A 734 15.25 -18.83 -24.67
N CYS A 735 14.26 -18.76 -25.54
CA CYS A 735 14.00 -17.66 -26.46
C CYS A 735 12.54 -17.70 -26.95
N PHE A 736 12.15 -16.69 -27.70
CA PHE A 736 10.86 -16.62 -28.40
C PHE A 736 11.09 -16.71 -29.90
N VAL A 737 10.22 -17.45 -30.59
CA VAL A 737 10.26 -17.63 -32.04
C VAL A 737 9.01 -17.03 -32.66
N LEU A 738 9.20 -16.26 -33.73
CA LEU A 738 8.11 -15.64 -34.50
C LEU A 738 7.79 -16.54 -35.70
N ILE A 739 6.52 -16.96 -35.78
CA ILE A 739 6.03 -17.78 -36.90
C ILE A 739 5.14 -16.89 -37.77
N GLU A 740 5.42 -16.89 -39.08
CA GLU A 740 4.63 -16.15 -40.10
C GLU A 740 4.38 -14.68 -39.76
N ASN A 741 5.31 -14.05 -39.05
CA ASN A 741 5.27 -12.66 -38.60
C ASN A 741 4.09 -12.27 -37.64
N THR A 742 3.31 -13.23 -37.16
CA THR A 742 2.11 -12.95 -36.34
C THR A 742 2.08 -13.77 -35.08
N SER A 743 2.44 -15.05 -35.12
CA SER A 743 2.33 -15.96 -33.97
C SER A 743 3.69 -16.12 -33.25
N VAL A 744 3.67 -16.05 -31.93
CA VAL A 744 4.86 -16.23 -31.09
C VAL A 744 4.79 -17.52 -30.31
N LEU A 745 5.85 -18.31 -30.38
CA LEU A 745 6.08 -19.47 -29.54
C LEU A 745 7.23 -19.20 -28.57
N ALA A 746 7.10 -19.64 -27.34
CA ALA A 746 8.20 -19.67 -26.38
C ALA A 746 8.87 -21.05 -26.39
N ILE A 747 10.19 -21.08 -26.60
CA ILE A 747 10.99 -22.31 -26.47
C ILE A 747 11.35 -22.46 -24.99
N VAL A 748 10.93 -23.57 -24.37
CA VAL A 748 11.00 -23.78 -22.93
C VAL A 748 11.76 -25.06 -22.60
N ASN A 749 12.77 -24.97 -21.73
CA ASN A 749 13.38 -26.12 -21.08
C ASN A 749 12.54 -26.51 -19.87
N GLU A 750 11.95 -27.70 -19.88
CA GLU A 750 11.01 -28.16 -18.83
C GLU A 750 11.74 -28.36 -17.49
N LEU A 751 11.05 -28.05 -16.41
CA LEU A 751 11.44 -28.34 -15.05
C LEU A 751 10.42 -29.33 -14.47
N ALA A 752 10.85 -30.55 -14.14
CA ALA A 752 9.99 -31.56 -13.58
C ALA A 752 9.66 -31.25 -12.13
N CYS A 753 8.36 -31.18 -11.82
CA CYS A 753 7.83 -31.07 -10.48
C CYS A 753 7.17 -32.40 -10.08
N THR A 754 7.65 -33.02 -9.00
CA THR A 754 7.18 -34.34 -8.57
C THR A 754 5.90 -34.30 -7.75
N ASN A 755 5.65 -33.18 -7.03
CA ASN A 755 4.56 -33.05 -6.04
C ASN A 755 3.83 -31.72 -6.20
N TYR A 756 3.28 -31.46 -7.40
CA TYR A 756 2.50 -30.24 -7.63
C TYR A 756 1.17 -30.28 -6.85
N GLN A 757 0.95 -29.24 -6.06
CA GLN A 757 -0.32 -28.98 -5.40
C GLN A 757 -0.66 -27.48 -5.57
N GLU A 758 -1.90 -27.17 -5.94
CA GLU A 758 -2.33 -25.80 -6.29
C GLU A 758 -2.19 -24.81 -5.13
N HIS A 759 -2.30 -25.27 -3.90
CA HIS A 759 -2.21 -24.46 -2.68
C HIS A 759 -0.78 -24.32 -2.12
N VAL A 760 0.20 -25.00 -2.71
CA VAL A 760 1.61 -24.90 -2.29
C VAL A 760 2.31 -23.81 -3.10
N ASN A 761 2.96 -22.89 -2.39
CA ASN A 761 3.70 -21.79 -2.99
C ASN A 761 5.04 -22.22 -3.58
N ILE A 762 5.81 -22.99 -2.82
CA ILE A 762 7.21 -23.33 -3.10
C ILE A 762 7.32 -24.79 -3.48
N LEU A 763 7.79 -25.04 -4.68
CA LEU A 763 7.82 -26.37 -5.30
C LEU A 763 9.27 -26.77 -5.59
N CYS A 764 9.62 -28.00 -5.21
CA CYS A 764 10.90 -28.58 -5.58
C CYS A 764 10.83 -29.06 -7.03
N VAL A 765 11.82 -28.65 -7.86
CA VAL A 765 11.91 -28.98 -9.27
C VAL A 765 13.28 -29.50 -9.65
N LYS A 766 13.32 -30.35 -10.69
CA LYS A 766 14.56 -30.87 -11.29
C LYS A 766 14.65 -30.48 -12.76
N LYS A 767 15.86 -30.24 -13.23
CA LYS A 767 16.09 -30.06 -14.66
C LYS A 767 15.85 -31.38 -15.38
N VAL A 768 15.19 -31.33 -16.52
CA VAL A 768 15.03 -32.45 -17.45
C VAL A 768 15.46 -31.98 -18.84
N ASP A 769 16.00 -32.93 -19.66
CA ASP A 769 16.47 -32.62 -21.01
C ASP A 769 15.31 -32.59 -22.03
N THR A 770 14.18 -32.03 -21.62
CA THR A 770 12.98 -31.91 -22.46
C THR A 770 12.83 -30.45 -22.89
N ILE A 771 12.84 -30.22 -24.19
CA ILE A 771 12.56 -28.93 -24.83
C ILE A 771 11.12 -28.96 -25.35
N LYS A 772 10.35 -27.93 -25.08
CA LYS A 772 8.99 -27.73 -25.59
C LYS A 772 8.85 -26.36 -26.23
N ALA A 773 8.05 -26.27 -27.28
CA ALA A 773 7.52 -25.01 -27.74
C ALA A 773 6.09 -24.83 -27.23
N ILE A 774 5.77 -23.67 -26.71
CA ILE A 774 4.46 -23.37 -26.16
C ILE A 774 3.94 -22.02 -26.69
N LYS A 775 2.63 -21.91 -26.88
CA LYS A 775 1.97 -20.66 -27.24
C LYS A 775 2.02 -19.69 -26.05
N LEU A 776 2.12 -18.38 -26.30
CA LEU A 776 2.14 -17.38 -25.22
C LEU A 776 0.93 -17.49 -24.29
N GLN A 777 -0.27 -17.78 -24.83
CA GLN A 777 -1.51 -17.95 -24.08
C GLN A 777 -1.46 -19.11 -23.07
N SER A 778 -0.54 -20.05 -23.25
CA SER A 778 -0.31 -21.14 -22.29
C SER A 778 0.46 -20.68 -21.05
N ILE A 779 1.18 -19.57 -21.12
CA ILE A 779 1.94 -19.02 -19.99
C ILE A 779 0.96 -18.41 -19.00
N VAL A 780 0.98 -18.89 -17.76
CA VAL A 780 0.11 -18.42 -16.69
C VAL A 780 0.77 -17.33 -15.86
N GLU A 781 2.04 -17.53 -15.45
CA GLU A 781 2.77 -16.58 -14.61
C GLU A 781 4.29 -16.76 -14.73
N CYS A 782 5.04 -15.69 -14.45
CA CYS A 782 6.47 -15.78 -14.13
C CYS A 782 6.63 -16.23 -12.67
N CYS A 783 7.62 -17.08 -12.42
CA CYS A 783 7.94 -17.61 -11.09
C CYS A 783 9.35 -17.19 -10.66
N VAL A 784 9.57 -17.09 -9.36
CA VAL A 784 10.92 -16.92 -8.81
C VAL A 784 11.60 -18.29 -8.78
N HIS A 785 12.80 -18.39 -9.34
CA HIS A 785 13.59 -19.62 -9.34
C HIS A 785 14.78 -19.47 -8.39
N VAL A 786 14.87 -20.36 -7.40
CA VAL A 786 15.93 -20.34 -6.39
C VAL A 786 16.75 -21.63 -6.53
N VAL A 787 18.03 -21.46 -6.78
CA VAL A 787 19.02 -22.55 -6.85
C VAL A 787 19.89 -22.46 -5.60
N THR A 788 19.85 -23.48 -4.75
CA THR A 788 20.75 -23.58 -3.59
C THR A 788 21.99 -24.40 -4.00
N GLN A 789 23.19 -23.86 -3.77
CA GLN A 789 24.45 -24.46 -4.23
C GLN A 789 24.78 -25.83 -3.63
N ASP A 790 24.11 -26.22 -2.56
CA ASP A 790 24.40 -27.45 -1.82
C ASP A 790 23.90 -28.73 -2.49
N THR A 791 23.04 -28.62 -3.50
CA THR A 791 22.51 -29.77 -4.26
C THR A 791 22.52 -29.46 -5.75
N SER A 792 23.34 -30.17 -6.51
CA SER A 792 23.54 -29.90 -7.94
C SER A 792 22.30 -30.12 -8.82
N ASP A 793 21.30 -30.89 -8.37
CA ASP A 793 20.18 -31.33 -9.19
C ASP A 793 18.79 -30.84 -8.76
N THR A 794 18.66 -30.23 -7.58
CA THR A 794 17.38 -29.73 -7.07
C THR A 794 17.37 -28.23 -6.94
N SER A 795 16.27 -27.63 -7.39
CA SER A 795 16.03 -26.20 -7.24
C SER A 795 14.57 -25.96 -6.86
N PHE A 796 14.23 -24.73 -6.53
CA PHE A 796 12.88 -24.37 -6.09
C PHE A 796 12.25 -23.36 -7.04
N VAL A 797 10.98 -23.57 -7.37
CA VAL A 797 10.15 -22.60 -8.06
C VAL A 797 9.12 -22.05 -7.10
N CYS A 798 9.10 -20.73 -6.93
CA CYS A 798 8.20 -20.04 -6.03
C CYS A 798 7.18 -19.24 -6.84
N ARG A 799 5.90 -19.46 -6.56
CA ARG A 799 4.76 -18.83 -7.23
C ARG A 799 4.50 -17.44 -6.63
N ILE A 800 3.92 -16.56 -7.43
CA ILE A 800 3.52 -15.21 -6.98
C ILE A 800 2.03 -15.25 -6.64
N PRO A 801 1.61 -14.87 -5.39
CA PRO A 801 0.22 -15.02 -4.95
C PRO A 801 -0.73 -14.08 -5.70
N ASN A 802 -0.28 -12.88 -6.03
CA ASN A 802 -1.02 -11.91 -6.82
C ASN A 802 -0.08 -11.02 -7.62
N ARG A 803 -0.62 -10.36 -8.66
CA ARG A 803 0.11 -9.42 -9.53
C ARG A 803 -0.27 -7.96 -9.26
N LEU A 804 -1.10 -7.75 -8.28
CA LEU A 804 -1.74 -6.47 -8.01
C LEU A 804 -0.96 -5.66 -6.97
N GLU A 805 -0.39 -6.34 -5.98
CA GLU A 805 0.43 -5.72 -4.96
C GLU A 805 1.89 -5.65 -5.46
N SER A 806 2.31 -4.46 -5.85
CA SER A 806 3.71 -4.14 -6.14
C SER A 806 4.41 -3.61 -4.90
N ASP A 807 5.72 -3.89 -4.78
CA ASP A 807 6.55 -3.33 -3.70
C ASP A 807 6.74 -1.82 -3.88
#